data_faf1cac9894b263cb33d5bf3992c6fd7
#
_entry.id   faf1cac9894b263cb33d5bf3992c6fd7
#
_cell.length_a   1.000
_cell.length_b   1.000
_cell.length_c   1.000
_cell.angle_alpha   90.00
_cell.angle_beta   90.00
_cell.angle_gamma   90.00
#
_symmetry.space_group_name_H-M   'P 1'
#
loop_
_entity.id
_entity.type
_entity.pdbx_description
1 polymer ?
#
loop_
_entity_poly.entity_id
_entity_poly.type
_entity_poly.pdbx_seq_one_letter_code
_entity_poly.pdbx_strand_id
1 'polypeptide(L)'
;MASPRFLVGIDLGTTNTVVAYCEITDNLEQSEVSLFDIDQLIGPGEVVRKPLLPSFRYHPAVGQISPSDLTLPWDNEPVAGDINNVIVGEWARELGAKVEGRQVSSAKSWLSHQAVDRNSDILPWAGAQDVDKVSPVIASASYLNHIRQAWNYRHPSNKLEDQDVVVTVPASFDETARKLTLEAAELAGLKKIVLLEEPQAVCYDWYARHQQTAADELKGLPLILVCDVGGGTTDLSLIEAKFTNSDLALDRIGVGEHLMLGGDNLDLALAHLAESRFNQNKKLTAASLTKLIQQTRKAKENLLSASAPDEVKITMLGSGSKLLGGTKSIALSKQEVHQIALDGFFPLSDFSEVPDKRRSAVVEFGLPYVADPAVSKHVAEFLTQHQQVSRAALGIEDDKQNAIPVGLLLNGGVFNSDLVTERVTTLLSDWRGAPVTVLDNPHPDWSVALGAVAFGKARRGAQLKIGGGAARSYFLHLQEKNKMGKALCLLAKGTEEGHEIRLSGRRFSLTLGEPVRFNLLTSTHDTLTNNTAIQNGVMIDVDPDLFAPLPPYITTLEGEGAELQANQKERVEVQLACQLTEVGTLKMECVSAEDDNKRWELEFEVRNKQADDGEEIQLHPRLNECKELIARLYSGNKKSAEGKEIKTLAKDLEKKLGKRDEWDFTTLRQLFDTFAQGRKRRRRSEQHEKNWLRLAGFALRPGFGDPTDSWRIEQVWGLYQQNIQFKNHQGWTDWWVFWRRIAGGLSQEQQETILADIAKYLHPGAMKNPQSAKAAQEMGYESMVRLSASLEHLEVEDKVLLATWFLSKAINQNQFEQAHWWAMGRLASRTPLYGSQHNVIPREQAEQWLPKLLEQNWLKEPMIAFAAVMICRKTGDRLFDISDDYREQVLTKLKQSKVPESWVSLVEEVKELSESESKRVFGDALPSGLTLVHH
;
A
#
# COMPACT_ATOMS: atom_id res chain seq x y z
N MET A 1 -8.86 18.73 -31.64
CA MET A 1 -8.55 17.31 -31.57
C MET A 1 -9.53 16.58 -32.46
N ALA A 2 -9.12 15.54 -33.18
CA ALA A 2 -10.04 14.73 -33.97
C ALA A 2 -11.02 14.02 -33.01
N SER A 3 -12.25 13.83 -33.43
CA SER A 3 -13.24 13.06 -32.66
C SER A 3 -12.76 11.60 -32.59
N PRO A 4 -12.86 10.94 -31.43
CA PRO A 4 -12.46 9.54 -31.29
C PRO A 4 -13.30 8.66 -32.24
N ARG A 5 -12.65 7.72 -32.91
CA ARG A 5 -13.30 6.77 -33.81
C ARG A 5 -13.69 5.47 -33.10
N PHE A 6 -12.97 5.11 -32.04
CA PHE A 6 -13.18 3.86 -31.31
C PHE A 6 -13.44 4.10 -29.84
N LEU A 7 -14.27 3.24 -29.26
CA LEU A 7 -14.33 2.98 -27.85
C LEU A 7 -13.40 1.80 -27.57
N VAL A 8 -12.47 1.94 -26.62
CA VAL A 8 -11.50 0.89 -26.29
C VAL A 8 -11.58 0.59 -24.79
N GLY A 9 -11.78 -0.67 -24.46
CA GLY A 9 -11.74 -1.19 -23.09
C GLY A 9 -10.45 -1.96 -22.86
N ILE A 10 -9.72 -1.64 -21.80
CA ILE A 10 -8.48 -2.32 -21.41
C ILE A 10 -8.67 -2.89 -20.01
N ASP A 11 -8.66 -4.20 -19.92
CA ASP A 11 -8.50 -4.88 -18.64
C ASP A 11 -7.01 -5.04 -18.33
N LEU A 12 -6.50 -4.21 -17.44
CA LEU A 12 -5.11 -4.32 -16.95
C LEU A 12 -5.07 -5.33 -15.79
N GLY A 13 -5.13 -6.63 -16.11
CA GLY A 13 -5.21 -7.71 -15.13
C GLY A 13 -3.87 -8.05 -14.46
N THR A 14 -3.93 -8.67 -13.28
CA THR A 14 -2.74 -9.15 -12.53
C THR A 14 -1.98 -10.21 -13.33
N THR A 15 -2.69 -11.11 -13.99
CA THR A 15 -2.12 -12.24 -14.74
C THR A 15 -2.07 -11.97 -16.24
N ASN A 16 -3.15 -11.43 -16.81
CA ASN A 16 -3.27 -11.13 -18.23
C ASN A 16 -3.88 -9.75 -18.42
N THR A 17 -3.46 -9.06 -19.47
CA THR A 17 -4.07 -7.82 -19.93
C THR A 17 -4.84 -8.10 -21.23
N VAL A 18 -6.05 -7.57 -21.33
CA VAL A 18 -6.98 -7.79 -22.46
C VAL A 18 -7.44 -6.46 -23.02
N VAL A 19 -7.62 -6.40 -24.34
CA VAL A 19 -8.13 -5.20 -25.02
C VAL A 19 -9.34 -5.58 -25.88
N ALA A 20 -10.43 -4.86 -25.67
CA ALA A 20 -11.62 -4.93 -26.53
C ALA A 20 -11.92 -3.56 -27.12
N TYR A 21 -12.62 -3.51 -28.25
CA TYR A 21 -12.97 -2.23 -28.89
C TYR A 21 -14.23 -2.36 -29.75
N CYS A 22 -14.87 -1.21 -30.00
CA CYS A 22 -15.86 -1.08 -31.06
C CYS A 22 -15.68 0.25 -31.79
N GLU A 23 -16.15 0.32 -33.05
CA GLU A 23 -16.18 1.57 -33.80
C GLU A 23 -17.38 2.43 -33.38
N ILE A 24 -17.15 3.73 -33.21
CA ILE A 24 -18.19 4.72 -32.89
C ILE A 24 -18.92 5.05 -34.18
N THR A 25 -20.13 4.55 -34.32
CA THR A 25 -21.01 4.80 -35.46
C THR A 25 -22.26 5.59 -35.05
N ASP A 26 -23.05 6.07 -36.00
CA ASP A 26 -24.34 6.73 -35.69
C ASP A 26 -25.33 5.80 -34.96
N ASN A 27 -25.19 4.49 -35.15
CA ASN A 27 -25.91 3.46 -34.39
C ASN A 27 -24.96 2.69 -33.46
N LEU A 28 -24.43 3.37 -32.46
CA LEU A 28 -23.44 2.84 -31.52
C LEU A 28 -23.95 1.61 -30.74
N GLU A 29 -25.26 1.54 -30.48
CA GLU A 29 -25.87 0.40 -29.78
C GLU A 29 -25.61 -0.92 -30.52
N GLN A 30 -25.72 -0.93 -31.83
CA GLN A 30 -25.52 -2.11 -32.68
C GLN A 30 -24.07 -2.31 -33.14
N SER A 31 -23.14 -1.41 -32.77
CA SER A 31 -21.72 -1.60 -33.10
C SER A 31 -21.18 -2.86 -32.47
N GLU A 32 -20.58 -3.73 -33.29
CA GLU A 32 -19.96 -4.99 -32.82
C GLU A 32 -18.75 -4.71 -31.93
N VAL A 33 -18.66 -5.42 -30.80
CA VAL A 33 -17.52 -5.39 -29.91
C VAL A 33 -16.61 -6.55 -30.26
N SER A 34 -15.33 -6.24 -30.49
CA SER A 34 -14.30 -7.22 -30.88
C SER A 34 -13.13 -7.16 -29.93
N LEU A 35 -12.43 -8.29 -29.76
CA LEU A 35 -11.15 -8.32 -29.07
C LEU A 35 -10.04 -7.80 -30.01
N PHE A 36 -9.08 -7.08 -29.43
CA PHE A 36 -7.88 -6.67 -30.13
C PHE A 36 -6.77 -7.69 -29.86
N ASP A 37 -6.42 -8.49 -30.87
CA ASP A 37 -5.29 -9.41 -30.79
C ASP A 37 -3.98 -8.62 -30.70
N ILE A 38 -3.23 -8.81 -29.63
CA ILE A 38 -2.02 -8.05 -29.32
C ILE A 38 -0.81 -8.76 -29.91
N ASP A 39 -0.06 -8.05 -30.76
CA ASP A 39 1.22 -8.55 -31.31
C ASP A 39 2.25 -8.61 -30.16
N GLN A 40 2.83 -9.78 -29.91
CA GLN A 40 3.79 -10.02 -28.82
C GLN A 40 4.81 -11.09 -29.19
N LEU A 41 5.98 -11.03 -28.54
CA LEU A 41 7.02 -12.05 -28.69
C LEU A 41 6.62 -13.34 -27.94
N ILE A 42 6.81 -14.49 -28.59
CA ILE A 42 6.69 -15.83 -28.01
C ILE A 42 8.02 -16.58 -27.97
N GLY A 43 9.04 -16.04 -28.63
CA GLY A 43 10.39 -16.58 -28.75
C GLY A 43 11.33 -15.56 -29.40
N PRO A 44 12.61 -15.91 -29.62
CA PRO A 44 13.61 -15.05 -30.25
C PRO A 44 13.18 -14.59 -31.64
N GLY A 45 12.82 -13.31 -31.80
CA GLY A 45 12.34 -12.73 -33.08
C GLY A 45 10.99 -13.27 -33.57
N GLU A 46 10.30 -14.07 -32.78
CA GLU A 46 9.04 -14.71 -33.17
C GLU A 46 7.83 -13.96 -32.56
N VAL A 47 7.11 -13.24 -33.41
CA VAL A 47 5.95 -12.43 -33.06
C VAL A 47 4.65 -13.14 -33.43
N VAL A 48 3.71 -13.24 -32.49
CA VAL A 48 2.38 -13.82 -32.73
C VAL A 48 1.31 -12.88 -32.15
N ARG A 49 0.12 -12.91 -32.72
CA ARG A 49 -1.06 -12.19 -32.26
C ARG A 49 -1.89 -13.07 -31.33
N LYS A 50 -2.19 -12.57 -30.15
CA LYS A 50 -3.04 -13.25 -29.16
C LYS A 50 -4.01 -12.29 -28.51
N PRO A 51 -5.21 -12.73 -28.12
CA PRO A 51 -6.18 -11.88 -27.41
C PRO A 51 -5.74 -11.52 -25.98
N LEU A 52 -4.84 -12.32 -25.39
CA LEU A 52 -4.30 -12.13 -24.04
C LEU A 52 -2.84 -11.73 -24.11
N LEU A 53 -2.45 -10.65 -23.45
CA LEU A 53 -1.08 -10.29 -23.16
C LEU A 53 -0.79 -10.67 -21.70
N PRO A 54 0.03 -11.71 -21.44
CA PRO A 54 0.44 -12.00 -20.07
C PRO A 54 1.09 -10.78 -19.41
N SER A 55 0.62 -10.38 -18.23
CA SER A 55 1.11 -9.22 -17.45
C SER A 55 2.45 -9.55 -16.79
N PHE A 56 3.40 -9.96 -17.61
CA PHE A 56 4.76 -10.35 -17.22
C PHE A 56 5.78 -9.51 -17.97
N ARG A 57 6.88 -9.21 -17.27
CA ARG A 57 8.01 -8.47 -17.80
C ARG A 57 9.30 -9.19 -17.42
N TYR A 58 10.25 -9.28 -18.34
CA TYR A 58 11.53 -9.92 -18.14
C TYR A 58 12.68 -8.97 -18.43
N HIS A 59 13.67 -8.92 -17.54
CA HIS A 59 14.86 -8.07 -17.61
C HIS A 59 16.09 -8.93 -17.98
N PRO A 60 16.49 -8.99 -19.27
CA PRO A 60 17.62 -9.80 -19.69
C PRO A 60 18.94 -9.31 -19.08
N ALA A 61 19.87 -10.24 -18.80
CA ALA A 61 21.25 -9.87 -18.51
C ALA A 61 21.92 -9.29 -19.77
N VAL A 62 22.96 -8.49 -19.55
CA VAL A 62 23.75 -7.92 -20.63
C VAL A 62 24.31 -9.06 -21.51
N GLY A 63 23.96 -9.06 -22.80
CA GLY A 63 24.38 -10.09 -23.77
C GLY A 63 23.62 -11.42 -23.69
N GLN A 64 22.59 -11.54 -22.84
CA GLN A 64 21.76 -12.76 -22.75
C GLN A 64 20.89 -12.96 -23.97
N ILE A 65 20.36 -11.90 -24.53
CA ILE A 65 19.46 -11.91 -25.71
C ILE A 65 20.00 -10.91 -26.73
N SER A 66 20.00 -11.32 -27.99
CA SER A 66 20.42 -10.43 -29.09
C SER A 66 19.36 -9.34 -29.33
N PRO A 67 19.75 -8.09 -29.62
CA PRO A 67 18.79 -7.04 -30.00
C PRO A 67 17.91 -7.43 -31.20
N SER A 68 18.41 -8.26 -32.12
CA SER A 68 17.61 -8.78 -33.24
C SER A 68 16.47 -9.68 -32.81
N ASP A 69 16.63 -10.37 -31.66
CA ASP A 69 15.63 -11.29 -31.13
C ASP A 69 14.49 -10.56 -30.37
N LEU A 70 14.70 -9.27 -30.08
CA LEU A 70 13.74 -8.38 -29.41
C LEU A 70 12.88 -7.58 -30.39
N THR A 71 13.06 -7.79 -31.69
CA THR A 71 12.41 -6.97 -32.72
C THR A 71 10.90 -7.20 -32.74
N LEU A 72 10.14 -6.12 -32.53
CA LEU A 72 8.70 -6.04 -32.70
C LEU A 72 8.37 -5.42 -34.07
N PRO A 73 7.12 -5.50 -34.58
CA PRO A 73 6.72 -4.88 -35.83
C PRO A 73 6.81 -3.34 -35.88
N TRP A 74 7.06 -2.71 -34.74
CA TRP A 74 7.24 -1.26 -34.57
C TRP A 74 8.56 -0.95 -33.86
N ASP A 75 8.99 0.31 -33.95
CA ASP A 75 10.12 0.80 -33.17
C ASP A 75 9.70 0.91 -31.69
N ASN A 76 10.35 0.13 -30.83
CA ASN A 76 10.00 0.08 -29.42
C ASN A 76 10.50 1.34 -28.70
N GLU A 77 9.57 2.15 -28.22
CA GLU A 77 9.83 3.34 -27.41
C GLU A 77 9.47 3.03 -25.94
N PRO A 78 10.45 2.86 -25.04
CA PRO A 78 10.17 2.65 -23.63
C PRO A 78 9.55 3.91 -23.01
N VAL A 79 8.80 3.73 -21.91
CA VAL A 79 8.28 4.86 -21.13
C VAL A 79 9.42 5.62 -20.45
N ALA A 80 9.16 6.89 -20.06
CA ALA A 80 10.15 7.67 -19.33
C ALA A 80 10.53 7.01 -18.00
N GLY A 81 11.83 6.89 -17.73
CA GLY A 81 12.34 6.23 -16.52
C GLY A 81 12.44 4.70 -16.62
N ASP A 82 12.10 4.12 -17.77
CA ASP A 82 12.16 2.68 -17.98
C ASP A 82 13.56 2.22 -18.45
N ILE A 83 13.83 0.92 -18.22
CA ILE A 83 15.03 0.26 -18.72
C ILE A 83 14.83 -0.23 -20.16
N ASN A 84 15.92 -0.26 -20.92
CA ASN A 84 15.88 -0.70 -22.31
C ASN A 84 15.92 -2.23 -22.43
N ASN A 85 15.50 -2.74 -23.61
CA ASN A 85 15.61 -4.15 -23.97
C ASN A 85 14.86 -5.13 -23.08
N VAL A 86 13.74 -4.68 -22.49
CA VAL A 86 12.85 -5.56 -21.72
C VAL A 86 11.89 -6.31 -22.63
N ILE A 87 11.44 -7.46 -22.18
CA ILE A 87 10.45 -8.28 -22.86
C ILE A 87 9.15 -8.23 -22.06
N VAL A 88 8.03 -8.05 -22.73
CA VAL A 88 6.69 -8.05 -22.16
C VAL A 88 5.86 -9.17 -22.79
N GLY A 89 4.98 -9.80 -22.01
CA GLY A 89 4.02 -10.78 -22.50
C GLY A 89 4.48 -12.23 -22.40
N GLU A 90 4.11 -13.05 -23.36
CA GLU A 90 4.25 -14.51 -23.35
C GLU A 90 5.70 -14.98 -23.19
N TRP A 91 6.60 -14.40 -23.98
CA TRP A 91 8.02 -14.79 -23.88
C TRP A 91 8.64 -14.40 -22.54
N ALA A 92 8.24 -13.25 -21.97
CA ALA A 92 8.64 -12.87 -20.62
C ALA A 92 8.20 -13.90 -19.57
N ARG A 93 6.95 -14.39 -19.67
CA ARG A 93 6.42 -15.46 -18.82
C ARG A 93 7.22 -16.76 -18.93
N GLU A 94 7.55 -17.15 -20.14
CA GLU A 94 8.34 -18.36 -20.39
C GLU A 94 9.78 -18.28 -19.89
N LEU A 95 10.44 -17.12 -20.11
CA LEU A 95 11.80 -16.89 -19.66
C LEU A 95 11.90 -16.92 -18.13
N GLY A 96 10.93 -16.32 -17.42
CA GLY A 96 10.88 -16.34 -15.97
C GLY A 96 10.73 -17.73 -15.37
N ALA A 97 10.04 -18.64 -16.07
CA ALA A 97 9.97 -20.06 -15.71
C ALA A 97 11.32 -20.82 -15.89
N LYS A 98 12.24 -20.27 -16.68
CA LYS A 98 13.53 -20.87 -16.98
C LYS A 98 14.70 -20.23 -16.23
N VAL A 99 14.66 -18.91 -16.02
CA VAL A 99 15.76 -18.13 -15.41
C VAL A 99 15.26 -17.40 -14.18
N GLU A 100 15.98 -17.57 -13.06
CA GLU A 100 15.61 -17.02 -11.77
C GLU A 100 15.94 -15.52 -11.63
N GLY A 101 15.10 -14.78 -10.87
CA GLY A 101 15.38 -13.43 -10.38
C GLY A 101 15.38 -12.31 -11.45
N ARG A 102 14.74 -12.51 -12.62
CA ARG A 102 14.70 -11.53 -13.72
C ARG A 102 13.30 -11.19 -14.22
N GLN A 103 12.28 -11.80 -13.63
CA GLN A 103 10.89 -11.62 -14.04
C GLN A 103 10.13 -10.76 -13.06
N VAL A 104 9.39 -9.78 -13.57
CA VAL A 104 8.32 -9.08 -12.86
C VAL A 104 7.00 -9.78 -13.16
N SER A 105 6.26 -10.11 -12.12
CA SER A 105 4.88 -10.62 -12.16
C SER A 105 4.02 -9.86 -11.16
N SER A 106 2.71 -9.93 -11.33
CA SER A 106 1.72 -9.35 -10.40
C SER A 106 1.94 -7.85 -10.10
N ALA A 107 2.48 -7.07 -11.07
CA ALA A 107 2.78 -5.65 -10.87
C ALA A 107 1.56 -4.85 -10.37
N LYS A 108 0.34 -5.19 -10.83
CA LYS A 108 -0.92 -4.60 -10.38
C LYS A 108 -1.14 -4.75 -8.88
N SER A 109 -0.85 -5.92 -8.30
CA SER A 109 -0.97 -6.17 -6.85
C SER A 109 -0.02 -5.29 -6.04
N TRP A 110 1.15 -4.97 -6.59
CA TRP A 110 2.12 -4.06 -5.97
C TRP A 110 1.64 -2.61 -5.91
N LEU A 111 0.74 -2.17 -6.81
CA LEU A 111 0.14 -0.84 -6.76
C LEU A 111 -0.73 -0.63 -5.51
N SER A 112 -1.26 -1.69 -4.90
CA SER A 112 -2.04 -1.63 -3.65
C SER A 112 -1.23 -1.95 -2.40
N HIS A 113 0.05 -2.35 -2.52
CA HIS A 113 0.88 -2.76 -1.39
C HIS A 113 1.30 -1.56 -0.54
N GLN A 114 0.86 -1.52 0.74
CA GLN A 114 1.03 -0.36 1.62
C GLN A 114 2.39 -0.31 2.34
N ALA A 115 3.06 -1.47 2.53
CA ALA A 115 4.32 -1.56 3.28
C ALA A 115 5.58 -1.22 2.46
N VAL A 116 5.43 -0.87 1.17
CA VAL A 116 6.54 -0.51 0.28
C VAL A 116 6.32 0.87 -0.34
N ASP A 117 7.40 1.53 -0.72
CA ASP A 117 7.30 2.69 -1.59
C ASP A 117 7.03 2.24 -3.02
N ARG A 118 5.79 2.44 -3.48
CA ARG A 118 5.28 1.98 -4.78
C ARG A 118 5.88 2.74 -5.98
N ASN A 119 6.54 3.87 -5.73
CA ASN A 119 7.25 4.66 -6.73
C ASN A 119 8.73 4.31 -6.83
N SER A 120 9.27 3.56 -5.86
CA SER A 120 10.68 3.12 -5.87
C SER A 120 10.88 1.90 -6.76
N ASP A 121 12.12 1.73 -7.25
CA ASP A 121 12.53 0.63 -8.14
C ASP A 121 12.71 -0.66 -7.36
N ILE A 122 11.61 -1.37 -7.11
CA ILE A 122 11.54 -2.57 -6.26
C ILE A 122 11.37 -3.88 -7.03
N LEU A 123 10.93 -3.83 -8.29
CA LEU A 123 10.61 -5.01 -9.09
C LEU A 123 11.69 -5.32 -10.15
N PRO A 124 12.08 -6.59 -10.29
CA PRO A 124 11.58 -7.79 -9.60
C PRO A 124 12.00 -7.82 -8.13
N TRP A 125 11.07 -8.19 -7.23
CA TRP A 125 11.28 -8.13 -5.78
C TRP A 125 12.45 -8.99 -5.30
N ALA A 126 12.53 -10.25 -5.73
CA ALA A 126 13.65 -11.16 -5.48
C ALA A 126 14.66 -11.15 -6.65
N GLY A 127 14.95 -9.96 -7.20
CA GLY A 127 15.81 -9.80 -8.36
C GLY A 127 17.24 -10.30 -8.14
N ALA A 128 17.87 -10.83 -9.20
CA ALA A 128 19.30 -11.14 -9.20
C ALA A 128 20.11 -9.84 -8.98
N GLN A 129 21.32 -9.96 -8.43
CA GLN A 129 22.15 -8.79 -8.06
C GLN A 129 22.53 -7.88 -9.24
N ASP A 130 22.51 -8.43 -10.46
CA ASP A 130 22.86 -7.73 -11.71
C ASP A 130 21.62 -7.26 -12.49
N VAL A 131 20.44 -7.26 -11.87
CA VAL A 131 19.18 -6.85 -12.50
C VAL A 131 18.82 -5.43 -12.12
N ASP A 132 18.68 -4.58 -13.13
CA ASP A 132 18.07 -3.26 -12.98
C ASP A 132 16.59 -3.44 -12.59
N LYS A 133 16.16 -2.74 -11.55
CA LYS A 133 14.78 -2.79 -11.06
C LYS A 133 13.96 -1.63 -11.62
N VAL A 134 12.64 -1.77 -11.53
CA VAL A 134 11.67 -0.73 -11.86
C VAL A 134 10.58 -0.64 -10.79
N SER A 135 9.89 0.49 -10.74
CA SER A 135 8.73 0.64 -9.86
C SER A 135 7.51 -0.16 -10.37
N PRO A 136 6.55 -0.50 -9.49
CA PRO A 136 5.26 -1.05 -9.90
C PRO A 136 4.52 -0.19 -10.94
N VAL A 137 4.66 1.13 -10.84
CA VAL A 137 4.06 2.09 -11.79
C VAL A 137 4.69 1.95 -13.17
N ILE A 138 6.03 1.93 -13.27
CA ILE A 138 6.75 1.72 -14.54
C ILE A 138 6.42 0.35 -15.15
N ALA A 139 6.37 -0.71 -14.33
CA ALA A 139 5.99 -2.03 -14.82
C ALA A 139 4.58 -2.03 -15.43
N SER A 140 3.60 -1.43 -14.75
CA SER A 140 2.24 -1.29 -15.26
C SER A 140 2.17 -0.41 -16.51
N ALA A 141 2.91 0.70 -16.53
CA ALA A 141 3.03 1.57 -17.69
C ALA A 141 3.61 0.86 -18.91
N SER A 142 4.56 -0.06 -18.72
CA SER A 142 5.17 -0.81 -19.82
C SER A 142 4.17 -1.74 -20.53
N TYR A 143 3.20 -2.33 -19.80
CA TYR A 143 2.13 -3.13 -20.40
C TYR A 143 1.18 -2.26 -21.22
N LEU A 144 0.75 -1.12 -20.68
CA LEU A 144 -0.11 -0.16 -21.39
C LEU A 144 0.60 0.45 -22.61
N ASN A 145 1.88 0.74 -22.51
CA ASN A 145 2.69 1.23 -23.61
C ASN A 145 2.84 0.19 -24.73
N HIS A 146 3.05 -1.07 -24.40
CA HIS A 146 3.09 -2.16 -25.38
C HIS A 146 1.77 -2.24 -26.17
N ILE A 147 0.63 -2.16 -25.47
CA ILE A 147 -0.70 -2.11 -26.09
C ILE A 147 -0.83 -0.89 -27.00
N ARG A 148 -0.44 0.30 -26.54
CA ARG A 148 -0.51 1.54 -27.31
C ARG A 148 0.31 1.44 -28.60
N GLN A 149 1.52 0.91 -28.52
CA GLN A 149 2.39 0.74 -29.67
C GLN A 149 1.83 -0.31 -30.67
N ALA A 150 1.34 -1.45 -30.16
CA ALA A 150 0.69 -2.48 -31.00
C ALA A 150 -0.57 -1.94 -31.69
N TRP A 151 -1.41 -1.18 -30.97
CA TRP A 151 -2.58 -0.53 -31.53
C TRP A 151 -2.19 0.49 -32.62
N ASN A 152 -1.25 1.39 -32.32
CA ASN A 152 -0.82 2.45 -33.23
C ASN A 152 -0.18 1.90 -34.51
N TYR A 153 0.53 0.79 -34.41
CA TYR A 153 1.07 0.08 -35.59
C TYR A 153 -0.07 -0.40 -36.50
N ARG A 154 -1.14 -0.94 -35.94
CA ARG A 154 -2.29 -1.46 -36.71
C ARG A 154 -3.30 -0.39 -37.14
N HIS A 155 -3.37 0.70 -36.39
CA HIS A 155 -4.29 1.82 -36.61
C HIS A 155 -3.54 3.17 -36.72
N PRO A 156 -2.63 3.36 -37.68
CA PRO A 156 -1.73 4.52 -37.74
C PRO A 156 -2.46 5.88 -37.86
N SER A 157 -3.68 5.87 -38.44
CA SER A 157 -4.53 7.06 -38.55
C SER A 157 -5.47 7.32 -37.36
N ASN A 158 -5.54 6.38 -36.42
CA ASN A 158 -6.45 6.43 -35.27
C ASN A 158 -5.70 5.92 -34.03
N LYS A 159 -4.74 6.70 -33.58
CA LYS A 159 -3.87 6.35 -32.47
C LYS A 159 -4.66 6.13 -31.18
N LEU A 160 -4.21 5.22 -30.30
CA LEU A 160 -4.90 4.85 -29.07
C LEU A 160 -5.09 6.06 -28.14
N GLU A 161 -4.09 6.92 -28.04
CA GLU A 161 -4.12 8.14 -27.22
C GLU A 161 -5.16 9.18 -27.68
N ASP A 162 -5.71 9.03 -28.87
CA ASP A 162 -6.77 9.87 -29.41
C ASP A 162 -8.17 9.23 -29.33
N GLN A 163 -8.28 8.00 -28.79
CA GLN A 163 -9.53 7.26 -28.67
C GLN A 163 -10.16 7.44 -27.28
N ASP A 164 -11.44 7.04 -27.15
CA ASP A 164 -12.08 6.92 -25.85
C ASP A 164 -11.64 5.61 -25.18
N VAL A 165 -10.81 5.71 -24.16
CA VAL A 165 -10.21 4.57 -23.48
C VAL A 165 -10.76 4.41 -22.07
N VAL A 166 -11.25 3.22 -21.75
CA VAL A 166 -11.65 2.79 -20.41
C VAL A 166 -10.65 1.75 -19.91
N VAL A 167 -10.08 1.96 -18.73
CA VAL A 167 -9.16 1.02 -18.08
C VAL A 167 -9.84 0.48 -16.81
N THR A 168 -9.79 -0.82 -16.59
CA THR A 168 -10.44 -1.40 -15.43
C THR A 168 -9.50 -1.54 -14.24
N VAL A 169 -10.08 -1.41 -13.04
CA VAL A 169 -9.39 -1.55 -11.75
C VAL A 169 -10.25 -2.40 -10.81
N PRO A 170 -9.64 -3.10 -9.83
CA PRO A 170 -10.39 -3.76 -8.77
C PRO A 170 -11.31 -2.77 -8.04
N ALA A 171 -12.52 -3.20 -7.68
CA ALA A 171 -13.44 -2.37 -6.91
C ALA A 171 -12.85 -1.99 -5.54
N SER A 172 -12.02 -2.85 -5.02
CA SER A 172 -11.33 -2.75 -3.73
C SER A 172 -10.11 -1.79 -3.73
N PHE A 173 -9.61 -1.33 -4.90
CA PHE A 173 -8.46 -0.40 -4.95
C PHE A 173 -8.74 0.86 -4.15
N ASP A 174 -7.79 1.19 -3.27
CA ASP A 174 -7.78 2.47 -2.56
C ASP A 174 -7.49 3.63 -3.54
N GLU A 175 -7.72 4.85 -3.07
CA GLU A 175 -7.54 6.07 -3.87
C GLU A 175 -6.11 6.19 -4.41
N THR A 176 -5.12 5.72 -3.65
CA THR A 176 -3.72 5.71 -4.06
C THR A 176 -3.47 4.76 -5.23
N ALA A 177 -3.95 3.53 -5.14
CA ALA A 177 -3.78 2.55 -6.21
C ALA A 177 -4.46 3.02 -7.51
N ARG A 178 -5.62 3.67 -7.41
CA ARG A 178 -6.31 4.32 -8.55
C ARG A 178 -5.45 5.44 -9.16
N LYS A 179 -4.91 6.34 -8.33
CA LYS A 179 -4.01 7.43 -8.78
C LYS A 179 -2.76 6.87 -9.46
N LEU A 180 -2.11 5.85 -8.89
CA LEU A 180 -0.94 5.22 -9.48
C LEU A 180 -1.25 4.51 -10.82
N THR A 181 -2.47 3.98 -10.97
CA THR A 181 -2.93 3.42 -12.25
C THR A 181 -3.09 4.51 -13.31
N LEU A 182 -3.64 5.68 -12.94
CA LEU A 182 -3.71 6.84 -13.83
C LEU A 182 -2.33 7.35 -14.22
N GLU A 183 -1.39 7.43 -13.28
CA GLU A 183 0.00 7.80 -13.52
C GLU A 183 0.69 6.82 -14.49
N ALA A 184 0.50 5.51 -14.31
CA ALA A 184 1.01 4.50 -15.24
C ALA A 184 0.45 4.68 -16.66
N ALA A 185 -0.83 5.01 -16.79
CA ALA A 185 -1.46 5.28 -18.08
C ALA A 185 -0.90 6.57 -18.71
N GLU A 186 -0.69 7.62 -17.92
CA GLU A 186 -0.09 8.87 -18.42
C GLU A 186 1.35 8.66 -18.90
N LEU A 187 2.18 7.91 -18.15
CA LEU A 187 3.53 7.52 -18.57
C LEU A 187 3.51 6.71 -19.87
N ALA A 188 2.49 5.86 -20.07
CA ALA A 188 2.28 5.15 -21.30
C ALA A 188 1.77 6.03 -22.46
N GLY A 189 1.53 7.33 -22.24
CA GLY A 189 1.02 8.27 -23.22
C GLY A 189 -0.51 8.34 -23.31
N LEU A 190 -1.24 7.62 -22.46
CA LEU A 190 -2.71 7.59 -22.40
C LEU A 190 -3.22 8.63 -21.38
N LYS A 191 -3.27 9.90 -21.78
CA LYS A 191 -3.61 11.04 -20.89
C LYS A 191 -5.10 11.18 -20.56
N LYS A 192 -5.97 10.55 -21.34
CA LYS A 192 -7.44 10.67 -21.21
C LYS A 192 -8.05 9.29 -21.11
N ILE A 193 -7.98 8.72 -19.92
CA ILE A 193 -8.66 7.45 -19.67
C ILE A 193 -9.76 7.63 -18.64
N VAL A 194 -10.69 6.69 -18.62
CA VAL A 194 -11.70 6.55 -17.58
C VAL A 194 -11.45 5.25 -16.85
N LEU A 195 -11.52 5.25 -15.53
CA LEU A 195 -11.44 4.03 -14.73
C LEU A 195 -12.84 3.44 -14.53
N LEU A 196 -12.92 2.11 -14.62
CA LEU A 196 -14.13 1.36 -14.34
C LEU A 196 -13.79 0.20 -13.40
N GLU A 197 -14.64 -0.07 -12.43
CA GLU A 197 -14.44 -1.21 -11.53
C GLU A 197 -14.76 -2.54 -12.23
N GLU A 198 -13.88 -3.55 -12.01
CA GLU A 198 -13.97 -4.86 -12.67
C GLU A 198 -15.34 -5.55 -12.48
N PRO A 199 -15.93 -5.62 -11.27
CA PRO A 199 -17.27 -6.23 -11.12
C PRO A 199 -18.38 -5.48 -11.86
N GLN A 200 -18.26 -4.14 -11.99
CA GLN A 200 -19.21 -3.38 -12.83
C GLN A 200 -19.03 -3.72 -14.32
N ALA A 201 -17.77 -3.81 -14.76
CA ALA A 201 -17.48 -4.18 -16.14
C ALA A 201 -18.11 -5.53 -16.50
N VAL A 202 -17.97 -6.53 -15.62
CA VAL A 202 -18.63 -7.86 -15.81
C VAL A 202 -20.15 -7.73 -15.94
N CYS A 203 -20.78 -6.89 -15.13
CA CYS A 203 -22.23 -6.64 -15.24
C CYS A 203 -22.59 -5.97 -16.57
N TYR A 204 -21.77 -5.02 -17.05
CA TYR A 204 -21.98 -4.37 -18.35
C TYR A 204 -21.85 -5.36 -19.52
N ASP A 205 -20.88 -6.28 -19.47
CA ASP A 205 -20.72 -7.32 -20.47
C ASP A 205 -21.92 -8.28 -20.47
N TRP A 206 -22.32 -8.77 -19.27
CA TRP A 206 -23.48 -9.63 -19.16
C TRP A 206 -24.72 -8.94 -19.72
N TYR A 207 -24.99 -7.70 -19.32
CA TYR A 207 -26.15 -6.95 -19.81
C TYR A 207 -26.09 -6.73 -21.34
N ALA A 208 -24.94 -6.37 -21.88
CA ALA A 208 -24.78 -6.15 -23.32
C ALA A 208 -25.07 -7.40 -24.16
N ARG A 209 -24.68 -8.58 -23.65
CA ARG A 209 -24.98 -9.88 -24.30
C ARG A 209 -26.45 -10.28 -24.20
N HIS A 210 -27.13 -9.87 -23.12
CA HIS A 210 -28.51 -10.23 -22.81
C HIS A 210 -29.52 -9.07 -22.98
N GLN A 211 -29.14 -8.01 -23.69
CA GLN A 211 -29.93 -6.77 -23.77
C GLN A 211 -31.42 -6.98 -24.09
N GLN A 212 -31.79 -7.98 -24.92
CA GLN A 212 -33.14 -8.29 -25.29
C GLN A 212 -33.88 -9.23 -24.29
N THR A 213 -33.13 -9.97 -23.49
CA THR A 213 -33.64 -11.02 -22.58
C THR A 213 -33.42 -10.69 -21.11
N ALA A 214 -32.55 -9.69 -20.81
CA ALA A 214 -32.14 -9.33 -19.45
C ALA A 214 -33.34 -9.11 -18.50
N ALA A 215 -34.37 -8.44 -18.94
CA ALA A 215 -35.58 -8.21 -18.12
C ALA A 215 -36.31 -9.50 -17.74
N ASP A 216 -36.34 -10.48 -18.63
CA ASP A 216 -36.97 -11.78 -18.38
C ASP A 216 -36.05 -12.67 -17.52
N GLU A 217 -34.73 -12.66 -17.81
CA GLU A 217 -33.76 -13.47 -17.08
C GLU A 217 -33.58 -12.99 -15.63
N LEU A 218 -33.61 -11.68 -15.39
CA LEU A 218 -33.49 -11.10 -14.05
C LEU A 218 -34.80 -11.06 -13.28
N LYS A 219 -35.91 -11.45 -13.91
CA LYS A 219 -37.23 -11.53 -13.25
C LYS A 219 -37.20 -12.56 -12.13
N GLY A 220 -37.33 -12.09 -10.88
CA GLY A 220 -37.19 -12.94 -9.69
C GLY A 220 -35.79 -13.06 -9.13
N LEU A 221 -34.80 -12.31 -9.66
CA LEU A 221 -33.44 -12.21 -9.15
C LEU A 221 -33.14 -10.76 -8.65
N PRO A 222 -33.83 -10.30 -7.59
CA PRO A 222 -33.71 -8.91 -7.14
C PRO A 222 -32.33 -8.58 -6.56
N LEU A 223 -31.55 -9.60 -6.16
CA LEU A 223 -30.21 -9.43 -5.60
C LEU A 223 -29.23 -10.42 -6.24
N ILE A 224 -28.14 -9.92 -6.79
CA ILE A 224 -27.10 -10.67 -7.49
C ILE A 224 -25.77 -10.44 -6.79
N LEU A 225 -25.05 -11.52 -6.47
CA LEU A 225 -23.67 -11.45 -6.08
C LEU A 225 -22.78 -11.53 -7.32
N VAL A 226 -21.93 -10.54 -7.51
CA VAL A 226 -20.82 -10.61 -8.45
C VAL A 226 -19.57 -11.03 -7.67
N CYS A 227 -18.99 -12.14 -8.05
CA CYS A 227 -17.78 -12.70 -7.42
C CYS A 227 -16.69 -12.82 -8.47
N ASP A 228 -15.71 -11.95 -8.41
CA ASP A 228 -14.55 -11.93 -9.30
C ASP A 228 -13.34 -12.45 -8.57
N VAL A 229 -12.86 -13.65 -8.94
CA VAL A 229 -11.65 -14.26 -8.38
C VAL A 229 -10.59 -14.34 -9.46
N GLY A 230 -9.78 -13.30 -9.50
CA GLY A 230 -8.68 -13.15 -10.45
C GLY A 230 -7.42 -13.92 -10.05
N GLY A 231 -6.29 -13.55 -10.64
CA GLY A 231 -4.98 -14.12 -10.27
C GLY A 231 -4.50 -13.64 -8.90
N GLY A 232 -4.61 -12.36 -8.60
CA GLY A 232 -4.06 -11.74 -7.39
C GLY A 232 -5.08 -11.28 -6.36
N THR A 233 -6.33 -11.03 -6.77
CA THR A 233 -7.38 -10.44 -5.92
C THR A 233 -8.70 -11.18 -6.02
N THR A 234 -9.52 -11.02 -4.99
CA THR A 234 -10.94 -11.37 -4.99
C THR A 234 -11.74 -10.10 -4.76
N ASP A 235 -12.64 -9.79 -5.68
CA ASP A 235 -13.52 -8.64 -5.63
C ASP A 235 -14.98 -9.08 -5.56
N LEU A 236 -15.71 -8.56 -4.57
CA LEU A 236 -17.11 -8.90 -4.31
C LEU A 236 -17.99 -7.65 -4.47
N SER A 237 -19.12 -7.79 -5.17
CA SER A 237 -20.09 -6.71 -5.29
C SER A 237 -21.51 -7.25 -5.24
N LEU A 238 -22.43 -6.44 -4.69
CA LEU A 238 -23.87 -6.73 -4.71
C LEU A 238 -24.57 -5.79 -5.68
N ILE A 239 -25.33 -6.36 -6.59
CA ILE A 239 -26.15 -5.65 -7.57
C ILE A 239 -27.62 -5.93 -7.27
N GLU A 240 -28.40 -4.86 -7.14
CA GLU A 240 -29.85 -4.91 -7.03
C GLU A 240 -30.48 -4.72 -8.40
N ALA A 241 -31.40 -5.61 -8.79
CA ALA A 241 -32.18 -5.49 -10.01
C ALA A 241 -33.61 -5.03 -9.67
N LYS A 242 -33.94 -3.81 -10.08
CA LYS A 242 -35.24 -3.18 -9.85
C LYS A 242 -36.05 -3.12 -11.13
N PHE A 243 -37.38 -3.36 -11.00
CA PHE A 243 -38.32 -3.20 -12.09
C PHE A 243 -39.29 -2.07 -11.76
N THR A 244 -39.27 -1.00 -12.53
CA THR A 244 -40.22 0.11 -12.41
C THR A 244 -40.98 0.24 -13.72
N ASN A 245 -42.31 -0.02 -13.71
CA ASN A 245 -43.16 0.02 -14.90
C ASN A 245 -42.64 -0.79 -16.11
N SER A 246 -41.99 -1.92 -15.86
CA SER A 246 -41.32 -2.79 -16.83
C SER A 246 -39.90 -2.35 -17.26
N ASP A 247 -39.43 -1.22 -16.84
CA ASP A 247 -38.04 -0.79 -17.08
C ASP A 247 -37.11 -1.41 -16.02
N LEU A 248 -36.07 -2.06 -16.50
CA LEU A 248 -35.01 -2.64 -15.68
C LEU A 248 -34.01 -1.56 -15.25
N ALA A 249 -33.75 -1.46 -13.96
CA ALA A 249 -32.63 -0.70 -13.40
C ALA A 249 -31.72 -1.65 -12.62
N LEU A 250 -30.41 -1.48 -12.80
CA LEU A 250 -29.38 -2.21 -12.06
C LEU A 250 -28.61 -1.22 -11.21
N ASP A 251 -28.60 -1.45 -9.90
CA ASP A 251 -27.94 -0.59 -8.94
C ASP A 251 -26.91 -1.38 -8.13
N ARG A 252 -25.68 -0.89 -8.03
CA ARG A 252 -24.67 -1.46 -7.13
C ARG A 252 -24.93 -1.00 -5.70
N ILE A 253 -25.26 -1.95 -4.81
CA ILE A 253 -25.62 -1.66 -3.41
C ILE A 253 -24.57 -2.08 -2.38
N GLY A 254 -23.55 -2.88 -2.76
CA GLY A 254 -22.49 -3.31 -1.87
C GLY A 254 -21.17 -3.54 -2.61
N VAL A 255 -20.05 -3.24 -1.94
CA VAL A 255 -18.67 -3.48 -2.42
C VAL A 255 -17.85 -4.07 -1.29
N GLY A 256 -17.04 -5.10 -1.59
CA GLY A 256 -16.16 -5.74 -0.63
C GLY A 256 -14.88 -4.95 -0.33
N GLU A 257 -14.19 -5.37 0.72
CA GLU A 257 -12.85 -4.89 1.03
C GLU A 257 -11.80 -5.47 0.07
N HIS A 258 -10.60 -4.88 0.07
CA HIS A 258 -9.50 -5.36 -0.77
C HIS A 258 -8.94 -6.69 -0.24
N LEU A 259 -9.16 -7.76 -0.97
CA LEU A 259 -8.67 -9.09 -0.64
C LEU A 259 -7.55 -9.48 -1.60
N MET A 260 -6.31 -9.50 -1.11
CA MET A 260 -5.17 -10.07 -1.84
C MET A 260 -5.24 -11.60 -1.75
N LEU A 261 -6.19 -12.16 -2.43
CA LEU A 261 -6.52 -13.59 -2.45
C LEU A 261 -7.00 -13.97 -3.84
N GLY A 262 -6.32 -14.90 -4.49
CA GLY A 262 -6.65 -15.30 -5.85
C GLY A 262 -5.91 -16.55 -6.30
N GLY A 263 -5.85 -16.77 -7.59
CA GLY A 263 -5.18 -17.92 -8.20
C GLY A 263 -3.70 -18.05 -7.84
N ASP A 264 -3.00 -16.92 -7.59
CA ASP A 264 -1.59 -16.89 -7.21
C ASP A 264 -1.36 -17.55 -5.83
N ASN A 265 -2.31 -17.39 -4.90
CA ASN A 265 -2.27 -18.04 -3.58
C ASN A 265 -2.40 -19.58 -3.72
N LEU A 266 -3.23 -20.03 -4.65
CA LEU A 266 -3.36 -21.46 -4.94
C LEU A 266 -2.09 -22.01 -5.59
N ASP A 267 -1.46 -21.26 -6.51
CA ASP A 267 -0.17 -21.61 -7.10
C ASP A 267 0.92 -21.75 -6.04
N LEU A 268 0.94 -20.82 -5.07
CA LEU A 268 1.87 -20.84 -3.93
C LEU A 268 1.63 -22.05 -3.01
N ALA A 269 0.39 -22.37 -2.67
CA ALA A 269 0.05 -23.53 -1.85
C ALA A 269 0.52 -24.84 -2.52
N LEU A 270 0.32 -24.97 -3.83
CA LEU A 270 0.79 -26.10 -4.62
C LEU A 270 2.32 -26.13 -4.71
N ALA A 271 2.98 -24.98 -4.79
CA ALA A 271 4.44 -24.89 -4.78
C ALA A 271 5.02 -25.35 -3.44
N HIS A 272 4.40 -25.03 -2.32
CA HIS A 272 4.82 -25.53 -1.00
C HIS A 272 4.62 -27.06 -0.86
N LEU A 273 3.51 -27.58 -1.38
CA LEU A 273 3.31 -29.03 -1.45
C LEU A 273 4.43 -29.70 -2.27
N ALA A 274 4.74 -29.13 -3.44
CA ALA A 274 5.81 -29.63 -4.30
C ALA A 274 7.19 -29.51 -3.63
N GLU A 275 7.48 -28.37 -3.00
CA GLU A 275 8.73 -28.12 -2.25
C GLU A 275 8.97 -29.16 -1.18
N SER A 276 7.94 -29.50 -0.38
CA SER A 276 8.03 -30.51 0.69
C SER A 276 8.45 -31.90 0.18
N ARG A 277 8.12 -32.21 -1.08
CA ARG A 277 8.47 -33.47 -1.74
C ARG A 277 9.87 -33.47 -2.37
N PHE A 278 10.31 -32.31 -2.88
CA PHE A 278 11.65 -32.18 -3.45
C PHE A 278 12.74 -32.22 -2.40
N ASN A 279 12.52 -31.58 -1.26
CA ASN A 279 13.49 -31.42 -0.19
C ASN A 279 12.85 -31.57 1.19
N GLN A 280 12.88 -32.77 1.73
CA GLN A 280 12.28 -33.09 3.05
C GLN A 280 12.90 -32.29 4.23
N ASN A 281 14.12 -31.72 4.09
CA ASN A 281 14.87 -31.09 5.18
C ASN A 281 15.43 -29.71 4.88
N LYS A 282 15.17 -29.11 3.71
CA LYS A 282 15.73 -27.78 3.37
C LYS A 282 14.79 -26.99 2.45
N LYS A 283 14.41 -25.78 2.87
CA LYS A 283 13.62 -24.88 2.04
C LYS A 283 14.40 -24.40 0.81
N LEU A 284 13.70 -24.23 -0.31
CA LEU A 284 14.25 -23.64 -1.52
C LEU A 284 14.59 -22.15 -1.30
N THR A 285 15.50 -21.63 -2.12
CA THR A 285 15.71 -20.16 -2.22
C THR A 285 14.44 -19.47 -2.74
N ALA A 286 14.27 -18.18 -2.47
CA ALA A 286 13.16 -17.41 -2.99
C ALA A 286 13.07 -17.51 -4.53
N ALA A 287 14.21 -17.38 -5.23
CA ALA A 287 14.28 -17.49 -6.68
C ALA A 287 13.86 -18.88 -7.19
N SER A 288 14.32 -19.97 -6.54
CA SER A 288 13.92 -21.34 -6.90
C SER A 288 12.45 -21.60 -6.64
N LEU A 289 11.88 -21.03 -5.55
CA LEU A 289 10.45 -21.15 -5.28
C LEU A 289 9.62 -20.36 -6.30
N THR A 290 10.01 -19.17 -6.69
CA THR A 290 9.33 -18.40 -7.76
C THR A 290 9.24 -19.22 -9.04
N LYS A 291 10.33 -19.90 -9.44
CA LYS A 291 10.32 -20.83 -10.58
C LYS A 291 9.37 -22.00 -10.37
N LEU A 292 9.32 -22.56 -9.17
CA LEU A 292 8.39 -23.64 -8.83
C LEU A 292 6.95 -23.20 -8.94
N ILE A 293 6.61 -21.98 -8.48
CA ILE A 293 5.27 -21.38 -8.61
C ILE A 293 4.83 -21.30 -10.07
N GLN A 294 5.72 -20.90 -11.00
CA GLN A 294 5.35 -20.85 -12.42
C GLN A 294 5.04 -22.25 -13.00
N GLN A 295 5.71 -23.29 -12.51
CA GLN A 295 5.40 -24.67 -12.93
C GLN A 295 4.11 -25.17 -12.29
N THR A 296 3.86 -24.87 -11.00
CA THR A 296 2.61 -25.26 -10.32
C THR A 296 1.41 -24.53 -10.89
N ARG A 297 1.55 -23.27 -11.35
CA ARG A 297 0.50 -22.56 -12.08
C ARG A 297 0.08 -23.33 -13.33
N LYS A 298 1.02 -23.71 -14.19
CA LYS A 298 0.71 -24.52 -15.39
C LYS A 298 0.08 -25.88 -15.04
N ALA A 299 0.57 -26.51 -13.97
CA ALA A 299 0.02 -27.79 -13.50
C ALA A 299 -1.42 -27.62 -12.98
N LYS A 300 -1.70 -26.53 -12.21
CA LYS A 300 -3.04 -26.19 -11.72
C LYS A 300 -4.02 -26.00 -12.87
N GLU A 301 -3.67 -25.17 -13.85
CA GLU A 301 -4.50 -24.88 -15.02
C GLU A 301 -4.86 -26.17 -15.78
N ASN A 302 -3.87 -27.06 -15.97
CA ASN A 302 -4.10 -28.35 -16.62
C ASN A 302 -4.97 -29.29 -15.78
N LEU A 303 -4.75 -29.37 -14.46
CA LEU A 303 -5.41 -30.33 -13.56
C LEU A 303 -6.82 -29.90 -13.13
N LEU A 304 -7.17 -28.62 -13.27
CA LEU A 304 -8.52 -28.08 -13.06
C LEU A 304 -9.32 -27.96 -14.35
N SER A 305 -8.75 -28.25 -15.53
CA SER A 305 -9.46 -28.20 -16.81
C SER A 305 -10.44 -29.37 -16.98
N ALA A 306 -11.43 -29.20 -17.85
CA ALA A 306 -12.41 -30.24 -18.18
C ALA A 306 -11.75 -31.53 -18.71
N SER A 307 -10.61 -31.43 -19.38
CA SER A 307 -9.83 -32.56 -19.94
C SER A 307 -8.60 -32.91 -19.10
N ALA A 308 -8.66 -32.66 -17.78
CA ALA A 308 -7.53 -32.83 -16.87
C ALA A 308 -6.94 -34.25 -16.89
N PRO A 309 -5.61 -34.41 -17.05
CA PRO A 309 -4.94 -35.68 -16.85
C PRO A 309 -4.95 -36.09 -15.37
N ASP A 310 -4.64 -37.37 -15.06
CA ASP A 310 -4.61 -37.84 -13.68
C ASP A 310 -3.47 -37.21 -12.88
N GLU A 311 -2.33 -36.88 -13.51
CA GLU A 311 -1.16 -36.24 -12.90
C GLU A 311 -0.40 -35.34 -13.88
N VAL A 312 0.30 -34.34 -13.35
CA VAL A 312 1.27 -33.52 -14.08
C VAL A 312 2.62 -33.58 -13.39
N LYS A 313 3.69 -33.76 -14.15
CA LYS A 313 5.07 -33.82 -13.63
C LYS A 313 5.67 -32.43 -13.56
N ILE A 314 6.20 -32.09 -12.38
CA ILE A 314 6.98 -30.89 -12.10
C ILE A 314 8.43 -31.27 -11.97
N THR A 315 9.33 -30.54 -12.63
CA THR A 315 10.74 -30.89 -12.74
C THR A 315 11.62 -29.71 -12.29
N MET A 316 12.55 -29.99 -11.39
CA MET A 316 13.57 -29.03 -10.97
C MET A 316 14.97 -29.52 -11.28
N LEU A 317 15.82 -28.61 -11.77
CA LEU A 317 17.25 -28.87 -11.93
C LEU A 317 17.95 -28.82 -10.58
N GLY A 318 18.75 -29.84 -10.24
CA GLY A 318 19.53 -29.84 -8.99
C GLY A 318 20.62 -28.77 -9.02
N SER A 319 20.72 -27.98 -7.94
CA SER A 319 21.81 -27.01 -7.71
C SER A 319 23.07 -27.76 -7.25
N GLY A 320 23.98 -28.05 -8.16
CA GLY A 320 25.27 -28.67 -7.79
C GLY A 320 26.28 -28.64 -8.94
N SER A 321 27.55 -28.33 -8.63
CA SER A 321 28.68 -28.28 -9.56
C SER A 321 29.10 -29.64 -10.15
N LYS A 322 28.33 -30.67 -9.98
CA LYS A 322 28.58 -31.98 -10.61
C LYS A 322 27.80 -32.06 -11.93
N LEU A 323 28.50 -32.41 -13.00
CA LEU A 323 27.95 -32.66 -14.33
C LEU A 323 26.82 -33.74 -14.38
N LEU A 324 26.50 -34.34 -13.23
CA LEU A 324 25.45 -35.30 -12.95
C LEU A 324 24.50 -34.83 -11.83
N GLY A 325 24.29 -33.49 -11.67
CA GLY A 325 23.25 -32.95 -10.80
C GLY A 325 21.89 -33.40 -11.29
N GLY A 326 21.37 -34.49 -10.73
CA GLY A 326 20.16 -35.16 -11.20
C GLY A 326 18.97 -34.24 -11.22
N THR A 327 18.30 -34.13 -12.34
CA THR A 327 16.96 -33.56 -12.46
C THR A 327 16.02 -34.31 -11.50
N LYS A 328 15.44 -33.59 -10.54
CA LYS A 328 14.41 -34.16 -9.67
C LYS A 328 13.04 -33.88 -10.27
N SER A 329 12.18 -34.89 -10.32
CA SER A 329 10.82 -34.77 -10.80
C SER A 329 9.86 -35.31 -9.77
N ILE A 330 8.75 -34.61 -9.52
CA ILE A 330 7.63 -35.06 -8.71
C ILE A 330 6.35 -34.99 -9.56
N ALA A 331 5.35 -35.76 -9.19
CA ALA A 331 4.01 -35.67 -9.76
C ALA A 331 3.09 -34.95 -8.79
N LEU A 332 2.25 -34.06 -9.34
CA LEU A 332 1.04 -33.52 -8.68
C LEU A 332 -0.16 -34.24 -9.28
N SER A 333 -0.96 -34.87 -8.47
CA SER A 333 -2.17 -35.57 -8.91
C SER A 333 -3.35 -34.62 -9.00
N LYS A 334 -4.30 -34.95 -9.86
CA LYS A 334 -5.58 -34.26 -9.98
C LYS A 334 -6.31 -34.18 -8.64
N GLN A 335 -6.33 -35.27 -7.87
CA GLN A 335 -7.00 -35.34 -6.56
C GLN A 335 -6.41 -34.34 -5.56
N GLU A 336 -5.09 -34.21 -5.49
CA GLU A 336 -4.42 -33.26 -4.59
C GLU A 336 -4.72 -31.81 -4.94
N VAL A 337 -4.70 -31.47 -6.23
CA VAL A 337 -5.04 -30.12 -6.68
C VAL A 337 -6.49 -29.79 -6.40
N HIS A 338 -7.41 -30.75 -6.63
CA HIS A 338 -8.83 -30.58 -6.29
C HIS A 338 -9.03 -30.39 -4.78
N GLN A 339 -8.37 -31.21 -3.94
CA GLN A 339 -8.47 -31.06 -2.48
C GLN A 339 -7.97 -29.68 -2.01
N ILE A 340 -6.82 -29.22 -2.49
CA ILE A 340 -6.31 -27.90 -2.11
C ILE A 340 -7.23 -26.80 -2.62
N ALA A 341 -7.67 -26.85 -3.87
CA ALA A 341 -8.53 -25.82 -4.45
C ALA A 341 -9.92 -25.78 -3.77
N LEU A 342 -10.57 -26.92 -3.60
CA LEU A 342 -11.94 -26.99 -3.10
C LEU A 342 -12.02 -26.93 -1.57
N ASP A 343 -11.20 -27.73 -0.86
CA ASP A 343 -11.31 -27.80 0.60
C ASP A 343 -10.40 -26.77 1.31
N GLY A 344 -9.37 -26.25 0.63
CA GLY A 344 -8.49 -25.21 1.15
C GLY A 344 -9.00 -23.80 0.85
N PHE A 345 -9.40 -23.54 -0.40
CA PHE A 345 -9.79 -22.19 -0.85
C PHE A 345 -11.31 -21.98 -0.93
N PHE A 346 -12.09 -23.03 -1.21
CA PHE A 346 -13.54 -22.95 -1.29
C PHE A 346 -14.20 -24.01 -0.39
N PRO A 347 -13.87 -24.06 0.94
CA PRO A 347 -14.48 -25.04 1.82
C PRO A 347 -16.00 -24.83 1.92
N LEU A 348 -16.74 -25.92 2.09
CA LEU A 348 -18.14 -25.85 2.49
C LEU A 348 -18.18 -25.48 3.98
N SER A 349 -18.43 -24.21 4.26
CA SER A 349 -18.46 -23.62 5.60
C SER A 349 -19.86 -23.14 5.95
N ASP A 350 -20.16 -23.06 7.25
CA ASP A 350 -21.37 -22.39 7.71
C ASP A 350 -21.32 -20.88 7.43
N PHE A 351 -22.47 -20.28 7.17
CA PHE A 351 -22.57 -18.83 6.93
C PHE A 351 -22.05 -17.98 8.10
N SER A 352 -22.05 -18.51 9.32
CA SER A 352 -21.52 -17.86 10.53
C SER A 352 -20.01 -17.95 10.67
N GLU A 353 -19.32 -18.74 9.83
CA GLU A 353 -17.87 -18.84 9.86
C GLU A 353 -17.22 -17.65 9.19
N VAL A 354 -16.43 -16.89 9.97
CA VAL A 354 -15.64 -15.74 9.51
C VAL A 354 -14.17 -16.10 9.35
N PRO A 355 -13.42 -15.36 8.52
CA PRO A 355 -11.98 -15.57 8.36
C PRO A 355 -11.21 -15.43 9.68
N ASP A 356 -10.17 -16.24 9.89
CA ASP A 356 -9.32 -16.16 11.08
C ASP A 356 -8.36 -14.96 11.00
N LYS A 357 -8.69 -13.88 11.70
CA LYS A 357 -7.88 -12.65 11.79
C LYS A 357 -6.68 -12.75 12.77
N ARG A 358 -6.55 -13.84 13.54
CA ARG A 358 -5.50 -14.01 14.55
C ARG A 358 -4.17 -14.52 13.99
N ARG A 359 -4.17 -15.04 12.77
CA ARG A 359 -2.95 -15.41 12.08
C ARG A 359 -2.35 -14.16 11.45
N SER A 360 -1.06 -13.92 11.67
CA SER A 360 -0.33 -12.90 10.90
C SER A 360 -0.46 -13.22 9.41
N ALA A 361 -0.69 -12.21 8.59
CA ALA A 361 -0.68 -12.35 7.14
C ALA A 361 0.58 -13.10 6.70
N VAL A 362 0.44 -14.05 5.79
CA VAL A 362 1.59 -14.74 5.22
C VAL A 362 2.23 -13.79 4.23
N VAL A 363 3.33 -13.15 4.62
CA VAL A 363 4.14 -12.35 3.71
C VAL A 363 5.09 -13.31 2.99
N GLU A 364 4.83 -13.57 1.74
CA GLU A 364 5.78 -14.31 0.88
C GLU A 364 6.02 -13.53 -0.41
N PHE A 365 7.25 -13.44 -0.84
CA PHE A 365 7.68 -12.61 -1.98
C PHE A 365 7.30 -11.13 -1.86
N GLY A 366 7.23 -10.61 -0.64
CA GLY A 366 6.92 -9.22 -0.37
C GLY A 366 5.44 -8.85 -0.44
N LEU A 367 4.54 -9.67 -0.96
CA LEU A 367 3.09 -9.39 -1.02
C LEU A 367 2.37 -9.86 0.25
N PRO A 368 1.54 -9.00 0.88
CA PRO A 368 0.80 -9.31 2.11
C PRO A 368 -0.48 -10.08 1.76
N TYR A 369 -0.37 -11.40 1.57
CA TYR A 369 -1.54 -12.24 1.36
C TYR A 369 -2.38 -12.37 2.63
N VAL A 370 -3.71 -12.53 2.46
CA VAL A 370 -4.63 -12.74 3.59
C VAL A 370 -4.27 -13.98 4.41
N ALA A 371 -4.51 -13.91 5.72
CA ALA A 371 -4.14 -14.98 6.65
C ALA A 371 -4.98 -16.26 6.48
N ASP A 372 -6.26 -16.12 6.16
CA ASP A 372 -7.17 -17.24 5.87
C ASP A 372 -7.43 -17.32 4.36
N PRO A 373 -6.95 -18.35 3.66
CA PRO A 373 -7.12 -18.48 2.21
C PRO A 373 -8.54 -18.93 1.79
N ALA A 374 -9.46 -19.13 2.73
CA ALA A 374 -10.81 -19.60 2.44
C ALA A 374 -11.70 -18.49 1.86
N VAL A 375 -11.78 -18.39 0.54
CA VAL A 375 -12.64 -17.43 -0.18
C VAL A 375 -14.09 -17.50 0.31
N SER A 376 -14.62 -18.72 0.59
CA SER A 376 -15.98 -18.90 1.12
C SER A 376 -16.24 -18.12 2.39
N LYS A 377 -15.28 -18.07 3.33
CA LYS A 377 -15.46 -17.33 4.59
C LYS A 377 -15.44 -15.83 4.37
N HIS A 378 -14.62 -15.32 3.44
CA HIS A 378 -14.62 -13.91 3.06
C HIS A 378 -15.93 -13.51 2.36
N VAL A 379 -16.52 -14.39 1.56
CA VAL A 379 -17.86 -14.19 0.99
C VAL A 379 -18.92 -14.13 2.10
N ALA A 380 -18.86 -15.02 3.10
CA ALA A 380 -19.77 -15.00 4.26
C ALA A 380 -19.64 -13.70 5.07
N GLU A 381 -18.41 -13.25 5.35
CA GLU A 381 -18.13 -11.98 6.03
C GLU A 381 -18.70 -10.79 5.23
N PHE A 382 -18.44 -10.72 3.93
CA PHE A 382 -18.97 -9.69 3.05
C PHE A 382 -20.49 -9.64 3.05
N LEU A 383 -21.15 -10.77 2.88
CA LEU A 383 -22.62 -10.85 2.92
C LEU A 383 -23.18 -10.48 4.30
N THR A 384 -22.48 -10.81 5.38
CA THR A 384 -22.87 -10.43 6.74
C THR A 384 -22.79 -8.92 6.95
N GLN A 385 -21.76 -8.27 6.45
CA GLN A 385 -21.61 -6.80 6.50
C GLN A 385 -22.70 -6.06 5.74
N HIS A 386 -23.25 -6.67 4.67
CA HIS A 386 -24.27 -6.07 3.80
C HIS A 386 -25.69 -6.62 4.04
N GLN A 387 -25.97 -7.29 5.17
CA GLN A 387 -27.27 -7.89 5.45
C GLN A 387 -28.44 -6.91 5.38
N GLN A 388 -28.25 -5.67 5.83
CA GLN A 388 -29.34 -4.67 5.87
C GLN A 388 -29.81 -4.29 4.46
N VAL A 389 -28.87 -3.92 3.58
CA VAL A 389 -29.21 -3.55 2.19
C VAL A 389 -29.70 -4.75 1.40
N SER A 390 -29.17 -5.94 1.68
CA SER A 390 -29.57 -7.19 1.06
C SER A 390 -31.02 -7.58 1.45
N ARG A 391 -31.41 -7.42 2.73
CA ARG A 391 -32.80 -7.63 3.18
C ARG A 391 -33.77 -6.67 2.50
N ALA A 392 -33.39 -5.39 2.39
CA ALA A 392 -34.20 -4.41 1.69
C ALA A 392 -34.41 -4.78 0.23
N ALA A 393 -33.37 -5.20 -0.48
CA ALA A 393 -33.45 -5.62 -1.88
C ALA A 393 -34.30 -6.91 -2.07
N LEU A 394 -34.23 -7.84 -1.10
CA LEU A 394 -34.99 -9.10 -1.12
C LEU A 394 -36.41 -8.99 -0.53
N GLY A 395 -36.78 -7.83 0.06
CA GLY A 395 -38.07 -7.63 0.73
C GLY A 395 -38.22 -8.48 2.00
N ILE A 396 -37.12 -8.79 2.72
CA ILE A 396 -37.12 -9.58 3.95
C ILE A 396 -37.30 -8.64 5.14
N GLU A 397 -38.41 -8.83 5.89
CA GLU A 397 -38.73 -8.03 7.09
C GLU A 397 -38.13 -8.62 8.39
N ASP A 398 -37.79 -9.91 8.41
CA ASP A 398 -37.25 -10.60 9.60
C ASP A 398 -35.74 -10.37 9.69
N ASP A 399 -35.34 -9.63 10.72
CA ASP A 399 -33.90 -9.31 10.98
C ASP A 399 -33.06 -10.56 11.30
N LYS A 400 -33.69 -11.70 11.63
CA LYS A 400 -32.99 -12.96 11.92
C LYS A 400 -32.78 -13.82 10.69
N GLN A 401 -33.46 -13.54 9.60
CA GLN A 401 -33.28 -14.26 8.36
C GLN A 401 -32.05 -13.72 7.61
N ASN A 402 -31.17 -14.63 7.23
CA ASN A 402 -30.02 -14.28 6.40
C ASN A 402 -30.48 -13.91 4.99
N ALA A 403 -30.03 -12.75 4.53
CA ALA A 403 -30.29 -12.25 3.19
C ALA A 403 -29.17 -12.72 2.25
N ILE A 404 -29.37 -13.86 1.60
CA ILE A 404 -28.41 -14.44 0.65
C ILE A 404 -28.86 -14.11 -0.78
N PRO A 405 -27.96 -13.68 -1.68
CA PRO A 405 -28.28 -13.39 -3.08
C PRO A 405 -29.01 -14.53 -3.79
N VAL A 406 -29.91 -14.18 -4.69
CA VAL A 406 -30.67 -15.12 -5.50
C VAL A 406 -29.97 -15.43 -6.81
N GLY A 407 -29.25 -14.42 -7.35
CA GLY A 407 -28.43 -14.52 -8.55
C GLY A 407 -26.96 -14.54 -8.22
N LEU A 408 -26.15 -15.19 -9.04
CA LEU A 408 -24.69 -15.29 -8.93
C LEU A 408 -24.07 -15.05 -10.30
N LEU A 409 -23.16 -14.08 -10.40
CA LEU A 409 -22.35 -13.83 -11.58
C LEU A 409 -20.89 -14.04 -11.22
N LEU A 410 -20.26 -15.06 -11.81
CA LEU A 410 -18.90 -15.47 -11.54
C LEU A 410 -17.96 -14.95 -12.61
N ASN A 411 -16.81 -14.43 -12.20
CA ASN A 411 -15.77 -13.91 -13.10
C ASN A 411 -14.37 -14.22 -12.58
N GLY A 412 -13.38 -14.06 -13.46
CA GLY A 412 -11.97 -14.32 -13.20
C GLY A 412 -11.54 -15.75 -13.53
N GLY A 413 -10.24 -15.90 -13.82
CA GLY A 413 -9.66 -17.14 -14.35
C GLY A 413 -9.82 -18.37 -13.47
N VAL A 414 -10.13 -18.21 -12.17
CA VAL A 414 -10.39 -19.33 -11.24
C VAL A 414 -11.70 -20.03 -11.59
N PHE A 415 -12.68 -19.32 -12.14
CA PHE A 415 -13.99 -19.87 -12.55
C PHE A 415 -14.00 -20.46 -13.97
N ASN A 416 -12.85 -20.55 -14.64
CA ASN A 416 -12.72 -21.46 -15.79
C ASN A 416 -12.82 -22.93 -15.40
N SER A 417 -12.85 -23.23 -14.09
CA SER A 417 -13.08 -24.58 -13.55
C SER A 417 -14.54 -24.77 -13.15
N ASP A 418 -15.27 -25.64 -13.85
CA ASP A 418 -16.65 -26.02 -13.52
C ASP A 418 -16.78 -26.52 -12.07
N LEU A 419 -15.76 -27.21 -11.55
CA LEU A 419 -15.74 -27.73 -10.19
C LEU A 419 -15.78 -26.62 -9.13
N VAL A 420 -15.07 -25.51 -9.36
CA VAL A 420 -15.08 -24.36 -8.45
C VAL A 420 -16.42 -23.63 -8.55
N THR A 421 -16.95 -23.47 -9.76
CA THR A 421 -18.27 -22.89 -10.02
C THR A 421 -19.38 -23.67 -9.31
N GLU A 422 -19.39 -25.02 -9.43
CA GLU A 422 -20.35 -25.88 -8.75
C GLU A 422 -20.21 -25.80 -7.22
N ARG A 423 -18.97 -25.71 -6.70
CA ARG A 423 -18.69 -25.59 -5.27
C ARG A 423 -19.25 -24.30 -4.69
N VAL A 424 -19.02 -23.16 -5.32
CA VAL A 424 -19.54 -21.85 -4.88
C VAL A 424 -21.05 -21.79 -5.00
N THR A 425 -21.61 -22.34 -6.07
CA THR A 425 -23.08 -22.41 -6.27
C THR A 425 -23.74 -23.25 -5.18
N THR A 426 -23.16 -24.40 -4.84
CA THR A 426 -23.66 -25.30 -3.77
C THR A 426 -23.61 -24.55 -2.43
N LEU A 427 -22.48 -23.94 -2.09
CA LEU A 427 -22.28 -23.21 -0.85
C LEU A 427 -23.35 -22.12 -0.63
N LEU A 428 -23.55 -21.26 -1.63
CA LEU A 428 -24.56 -20.19 -1.55
C LEU A 428 -25.99 -20.74 -1.50
N SER A 429 -26.27 -21.84 -2.20
CA SER A 429 -27.58 -22.50 -2.17
C SER A 429 -27.86 -23.10 -0.79
N ASP A 430 -26.87 -23.69 -0.15
CA ASP A 430 -26.97 -24.23 1.22
C ASP A 430 -27.24 -23.10 2.23
N TRP A 431 -26.49 -21.99 2.16
CA TRP A 431 -26.71 -20.82 3.02
C TRP A 431 -28.10 -20.19 2.82
N ARG A 432 -28.58 -20.18 1.59
CA ARG A 432 -29.93 -19.67 1.25
C ARG A 432 -31.06 -20.63 1.63
N GLY A 433 -30.79 -21.92 1.69
CA GLY A 433 -31.80 -22.97 1.82
C GLY A 433 -32.63 -23.19 0.55
N ALA A 434 -32.19 -22.64 -0.58
CA ALA A 434 -32.84 -22.78 -1.89
C ALA A 434 -31.84 -22.55 -3.02
N PRO A 435 -32.03 -23.07 -4.22
CA PRO A 435 -31.10 -22.93 -5.34
C PRO A 435 -30.80 -21.46 -5.68
N VAL A 436 -29.56 -21.17 -5.97
CA VAL A 436 -29.09 -19.89 -6.51
C VAL A 436 -28.97 -19.99 -8.02
N THR A 437 -29.41 -18.98 -8.74
CA THR A 437 -29.35 -18.94 -10.21
C THR A 437 -28.00 -18.37 -10.64
N VAL A 438 -27.21 -19.16 -11.37
CA VAL A 438 -25.95 -18.70 -11.94
C VAL A 438 -26.22 -18.02 -13.28
N LEU A 439 -25.83 -16.76 -13.40
CA LEU A 439 -25.85 -16.01 -14.65
C LEU A 439 -24.66 -16.44 -15.50
N ASP A 440 -24.87 -16.67 -16.80
CA ASP A 440 -23.82 -17.20 -17.65
C ASP A 440 -22.71 -16.18 -17.93
N ASN A 441 -21.48 -16.63 -17.81
CA ASN A 441 -20.28 -15.89 -18.24
C ASN A 441 -19.38 -16.86 -19.02
N PRO A 442 -19.54 -16.97 -20.35
CA PRO A 442 -18.82 -17.96 -21.15
C PRO A 442 -17.32 -17.63 -21.29
N HIS A 443 -16.94 -16.41 -20.99
CA HIS A 443 -15.56 -15.91 -21.19
C HIS A 443 -15.06 -15.09 -19.98
N PRO A 444 -14.82 -15.74 -18.81
CA PRO A 444 -14.38 -15.02 -17.60
C PRO A 444 -13.07 -14.24 -17.75
N ASP A 445 -12.24 -14.60 -18.74
CA ASP A 445 -10.97 -13.92 -19.01
C ASP A 445 -11.13 -12.63 -19.88
N TRP A 446 -12.30 -12.43 -20.53
CA TRP A 446 -12.49 -11.32 -21.47
C TRP A 446 -13.63 -10.39 -21.08
N SER A 447 -14.55 -10.84 -20.25
CA SER A 447 -15.78 -10.12 -19.90
C SER A 447 -15.51 -8.74 -19.33
N VAL A 448 -14.43 -8.56 -18.58
CA VAL A 448 -14.05 -7.26 -18.02
C VAL A 448 -13.69 -6.25 -19.14
N ALA A 449 -12.88 -6.65 -20.14
CA ALA A 449 -12.54 -5.78 -21.25
C ALA A 449 -13.74 -5.48 -22.16
N LEU A 450 -14.58 -6.50 -22.45
CA LEU A 450 -15.81 -6.36 -23.21
C LEU A 450 -16.80 -5.42 -22.49
N GLY A 451 -16.94 -5.59 -21.18
CA GLY A 451 -17.79 -4.75 -20.34
C GLY A 451 -17.29 -3.30 -20.24
N ALA A 452 -15.99 -3.08 -20.29
CA ALA A 452 -15.42 -1.72 -20.36
C ALA A 452 -15.87 -0.98 -21.63
N VAL A 453 -15.95 -1.69 -22.79
CA VAL A 453 -16.51 -1.12 -24.02
C VAL A 453 -18.02 -0.88 -23.89
N ALA A 454 -18.76 -1.83 -23.31
CA ALA A 454 -20.21 -1.67 -23.07
C ALA A 454 -20.50 -0.47 -22.15
N PHE A 455 -19.70 -0.26 -21.11
CA PHE A 455 -19.75 0.96 -20.28
C PHE A 455 -19.50 2.23 -21.11
N GLY A 456 -18.50 2.22 -22.00
CA GLY A 456 -18.25 3.34 -22.91
C GLY A 456 -19.46 3.66 -23.80
N LYS A 457 -20.19 2.63 -24.27
CA LYS A 457 -21.47 2.80 -25.00
C LYS A 457 -22.56 3.42 -24.10
N ALA A 458 -22.67 2.93 -22.86
CA ALA A 458 -23.65 3.44 -21.88
C ALA A 458 -23.41 4.91 -21.53
N ARG A 459 -22.15 5.33 -21.37
CA ARG A 459 -21.78 6.76 -21.17
C ARG A 459 -22.20 7.66 -22.32
N ARG A 460 -22.27 7.12 -23.55
CA ARG A 460 -22.74 7.84 -24.74
C ARG A 460 -24.25 7.71 -24.96
N GLY A 461 -24.96 7.12 -24.00
CA GLY A 461 -26.44 6.98 -24.05
C GLY A 461 -26.93 5.85 -24.95
N ALA A 462 -26.03 4.95 -25.43
CA ALA A 462 -26.38 3.86 -26.32
C ALA A 462 -26.86 2.57 -25.61
N GLN A 463 -26.74 2.52 -24.28
CA GLN A 463 -27.16 1.35 -23.46
C GLN A 463 -27.61 1.79 -22.07
N LEU A 464 -28.24 0.87 -21.31
CA LEU A 464 -28.60 1.07 -19.92
C LEU A 464 -27.36 1.44 -19.10
N LYS A 465 -27.45 2.51 -18.35
CA LYS A 465 -26.43 2.87 -17.37
C LYS A 465 -26.71 2.10 -16.08
N ILE A 466 -25.77 1.23 -15.68
CA ILE A 466 -25.82 0.59 -14.36
C ILE A 466 -25.58 1.69 -13.33
N GLY A 467 -26.49 1.88 -12.38
CA GLY A 467 -26.37 2.86 -11.33
C GLY A 467 -25.08 2.59 -10.53
N GLY A 468 -24.11 3.48 -10.67
CA GLY A 468 -22.79 3.36 -10.09
C GLY A 468 -22.39 4.60 -9.31
N GLY A 469 -23.36 5.36 -8.79
CA GLY A 469 -23.11 6.50 -7.94
C GLY A 469 -22.22 6.13 -6.77
N ALA A 470 -21.72 7.12 -6.02
CA ALA A 470 -20.82 6.93 -4.87
C ALA A 470 -21.21 5.68 -4.07
N ALA A 471 -20.30 4.70 -3.98
CA ALA A 471 -20.53 3.43 -3.28
C ALA A 471 -20.76 3.64 -1.77
N ARG A 472 -20.34 4.78 -1.25
CA ARG A 472 -20.42 5.19 0.15
C ARG A 472 -20.68 6.69 0.28
N SER A 473 -21.23 7.10 1.40
CA SER A 473 -21.34 8.52 1.73
C SER A 473 -20.02 9.01 2.33
N TYR A 474 -19.63 10.25 2.01
CA TYR A 474 -18.45 10.91 2.52
C TYR A 474 -18.83 12.09 3.41
N PHE A 475 -18.15 12.22 4.53
CA PHE A 475 -18.47 13.22 5.54
C PHE A 475 -17.23 13.98 5.99
N LEU A 476 -17.39 15.27 6.29
CA LEU A 476 -16.42 16.05 7.03
C LEU A 476 -16.67 15.91 8.53
N HIS A 477 -15.70 15.41 9.26
CA HIS A 477 -15.77 15.32 10.72
C HIS A 477 -15.54 16.70 11.36
N LEU A 478 -16.55 17.21 12.01
CA LEU A 478 -16.52 18.49 12.74
C LEU A 478 -16.47 18.20 14.23
N GLN A 479 -15.33 18.44 14.87
CA GLN A 479 -15.14 18.26 16.30
C GLN A 479 -15.82 19.40 17.09
N GLU A 480 -16.78 19.10 17.95
CA GLU A 480 -17.34 20.03 18.93
C GLU A 480 -16.69 19.83 20.30
N LYS A 481 -16.34 20.93 20.98
CA LYS A 481 -15.83 20.87 22.36
C LYS A 481 -16.85 20.19 23.27
N ASN A 482 -16.49 19.04 23.87
CA ASN A 482 -17.27 18.29 24.88
C ASN A 482 -18.54 17.55 24.39
N LYS A 483 -18.63 17.14 23.11
CA LYS A 483 -19.70 16.24 22.61
C LYS A 483 -19.12 15.27 21.60
N MET A 484 -19.77 14.10 21.43
CA MET A 484 -19.58 13.27 20.25
C MET A 484 -19.57 14.18 19.02
N GLY A 485 -18.53 14.08 18.17
CA GLY A 485 -18.34 14.95 17.00
C GLY A 485 -19.55 14.89 16.07
N LYS A 486 -19.71 15.93 15.24
CA LYS A 486 -20.71 15.93 14.16
C LYS A 486 -20.04 15.66 12.82
N ALA A 487 -20.72 14.96 11.96
CA ALA A 487 -20.32 14.71 10.59
C ALA A 487 -21.21 15.51 9.61
N LEU A 488 -20.59 16.29 8.74
CA LEU A 488 -21.28 16.99 7.66
C LEU A 488 -21.19 16.16 6.39
N CYS A 489 -22.32 15.73 5.85
CA CYS A 489 -22.34 14.96 4.61
C CYS A 489 -21.84 15.85 3.44
N LEU A 490 -20.72 15.46 2.86
CA LEU A 490 -20.10 16.11 1.69
C LEU A 490 -20.68 15.54 0.40
N LEU A 491 -20.81 14.23 0.33
CA LEU A 491 -21.27 13.51 -0.83
C LEU A 491 -22.03 12.25 -0.35
N ALA A 492 -23.33 12.20 -0.63
CA ALA A 492 -24.17 11.08 -0.23
C ALA A 492 -23.97 9.87 -1.16
N LYS A 493 -24.11 8.65 -0.62
CA LYS A 493 -24.14 7.42 -1.40
C LYS A 493 -25.17 7.52 -2.54
N GLY A 494 -24.82 6.99 -3.72
CA GLY A 494 -25.66 7.08 -4.92
C GLY A 494 -25.55 8.42 -5.68
N THR A 495 -24.74 9.39 -5.21
CA THR A 495 -24.50 10.62 -5.98
C THR A 495 -23.78 10.28 -7.29
N GLU A 496 -24.33 10.74 -8.41
CA GLU A 496 -23.79 10.48 -9.74
C GLU A 496 -22.39 11.07 -9.95
N GLU A 497 -21.59 10.37 -10.73
CA GLU A 497 -20.27 10.81 -11.16
C GLU A 497 -20.35 12.08 -12.01
N GLY A 498 -19.33 12.93 -11.92
CA GLY A 498 -19.27 14.16 -12.69
C GLY A 498 -20.12 15.33 -12.14
N HIS A 499 -20.92 15.08 -11.09
CA HIS A 499 -21.77 16.14 -10.51
C HIS A 499 -21.09 16.84 -9.34
N GLU A 500 -20.77 18.14 -9.51
CA GLU A 500 -20.19 18.95 -8.43
C GLU A 500 -21.27 19.30 -7.39
N ILE A 501 -21.03 18.97 -6.14
CA ILE A 501 -21.84 19.36 -5.00
C ILE A 501 -21.12 20.45 -4.24
N ARG A 502 -21.69 21.67 -4.26
CA ARG A 502 -21.18 22.79 -3.51
C ARG A 502 -21.98 23.01 -2.23
N LEU A 503 -21.28 23.04 -1.11
CA LEU A 503 -21.90 23.30 0.19
C LEU A 503 -22.07 24.81 0.41
N SER A 504 -22.92 25.42 -0.40
CA SER A 504 -23.13 26.89 -0.44
C SER A 504 -23.70 27.47 0.86
N GLY A 505 -24.37 26.66 1.66
CA GLY A 505 -24.92 27.07 2.98
C GLY A 505 -23.89 27.16 4.10
N ARG A 506 -22.60 26.81 3.87
CA ARG A 506 -21.55 26.77 4.89
C ARG A 506 -20.26 27.37 4.40
N ARG A 507 -19.68 28.26 5.22
CA ARG A 507 -18.39 28.90 4.96
C ARG A 507 -17.39 28.48 6.02
N PHE A 508 -16.15 28.29 5.62
CA PHE A 508 -15.00 27.99 6.46
C PHE A 508 -14.00 29.14 6.34
N SER A 509 -13.39 29.52 7.45
CA SER A 509 -12.36 30.58 7.44
C SER A 509 -10.99 29.91 7.55
N LEU A 510 -10.17 30.06 6.52
CA LEU A 510 -8.85 29.45 6.42
C LEU A 510 -7.76 30.51 6.39
N THR A 511 -6.56 30.17 6.86
CA THR A 511 -5.41 31.09 6.88
C THR A 511 -4.49 30.73 5.72
N LEU A 512 -4.17 31.69 4.84
CA LEU A 512 -3.22 31.49 3.75
C LEU A 512 -1.81 31.15 4.27
N GLY A 513 -1.14 30.22 3.60
CA GLY A 513 0.21 29.78 3.94
C GLY A 513 0.29 28.86 5.18
N GLU A 514 -0.84 28.47 5.76
CA GLU A 514 -0.90 27.45 6.82
C GLU A 514 -1.61 26.20 6.31
N PRO A 515 -1.13 24.98 6.63
CA PRO A 515 -1.82 23.77 6.23
C PRO A 515 -3.15 23.65 6.97
N VAL A 516 -4.18 23.31 6.23
CA VAL A 516 -5.51 23.02 6.75
C VAL A 516 -5.80 21.53 6.60
N ARG A 517 -6.32 20.92 7.65
CA ARG A 517 -6.68 19.52 7.70
C ARG A 517 -8.19 19.34 7.71
N PHE A 518 -8.69 18.53 6.79
CA PHE A 518 -10.07 18.10 6.72
C PHE A 518 -10.14 16.61 7.09
N ASN A 519 -10.62 16.30 8.28
CA ASN A 519 -10.83 14.92 8.73
C ASN A 519 -12.09 14.39 8.04
N LEU A 520 -11.98 13.27 7.35
CA LEU A 520 -13.07 12.65 6.65
C LEU A 520 -13.52 11.35 7.33
N LEU A 521 -14.80 11.10 7.22
CA LEU A 521 -15.44 9.84 7.59
C LEU A 521 -16.19 9.31 6.38
N THR A 522 -16.38 8.00 6.33
CA THR A 522 -17.21 7.35 5.32
C THR A 522 -18.22 6.42 5.98
N SER A 523 -19.36 6.22 5.31
CA SER A 523 -20.37 5.24 5.71
C SER A 523 -20.98 4.59 4.48
N THR A 524 -21.21 3.30 4.55
CA THR A 524 -21.94 2.52 3.55
C THR A 524 -23.46 2.47 3.82
N HIS A 525 -23.90 2.97 4.99
CA HIS A 525 -25.29 2.98 5.40
C HIS A 525 -26.10 4.05 4.63
N ASP A 526 -27.33 3.72 4.31
CA ASP A 526 -28.26 4.63 3.59
C ASP A 526 -29.09 5.50 4.54
N THR A 527 -29.29 5.03 5.77
CA THR A 527 -30.09 5.69 6.80
C THR A 527 -29.37 5.68 8.14
N LEU A 528 -29.63 6.69 8.93
CA LEU A 528 -29.09 6.82 10.30
C LEU A 528 -30.00 6.13 11.32
N THR A 529 -29.48 5.99 12.53
CA THR A 529 -30.17 5.46 13.74
C THR A 529 -31.60 5.98 13.95
N ASN A 530 -31.95 7.12 13.34
CA ASN A 530 -33.30 7.73 13.43
C ASN A 530 -34.12 7.62 12.12
N ASN A 531 -33.78 6.71 11.23
CA ASN A 531 -34.43 6.54 9.90
C ASN A 531 -34.38 7.81 9.02
N THR A 532 -33.42 8.70 9.24
CA THR A 532 -33.21 9.88 8.42
C THR A 532 -32.32 9.52 7.25
N ALA A 533 -32.78 9.77 6.01
CA ALA A 533 -31.97 9.57 4.80
C ALA A 533 -30.75 10.49 4.80
N ILE A 534 -29.59 9.96 4.43
CA ILE A 534 -28.35 10.73 4.28
C ILE A 534 -28.46 11.58 3.01
N GLN A 535 -28.35 12.90 3.15
CA GLN A 535 -28.40 13.86 2.05
C GLN A 535 -27.21 14.82 2.14
N ASN A 536 -26.78 15.32 0.99
CA ASN A 536 -25.68 16.31 0.91
C ASN A 536 -25.95 17.53 1.79
N GLY A 537 -24.97 17.97 2.54
CA GLY A 537 -25.06 19.14 3.44
C GLY A 537 -25.75 18.90 4.78
N VAL A 538 -26.29 17.71 5.03
CA VAL A 538 -26.92 17.34 6.32
C VAL A 538 -25.86 17.09 7.38
N MET A 539 -26.14 17.58 8.59
CA MET A 539 -25.29 17.40 9.76
C MET A 539 -25.81 16.23 10.61
N ILE A 540 -24.91 15.31 10.97
CA ILE A 540 -25.24 14.05 11.62
C ILE A 540 -24.36 13.89 12.86
N ASP A 541 -24.86 13.29 13.92
CA ASP A 541 -24.05 12.90 15.07
C ASP A 541 -23.22 11.66 14.71
N VAL A 542 -21.93 11.66 15.05
CA VAL A 542 -21.03 10.55 14.74
C VAL A 542 -21.30 9.38 15.67
N ASP A 543 -21.61 8.24 15.08
CA ASP A 543 -21.69 6.94 15.75
C ASP A 543 -20.49 6.09 15.28
N PRO A 544 -19.56 5.71 16.16
CA PRO A 544 -18.37 4.95 15.77
C PRO A 544 -18.66 3.64 15.05
N ASP A 545 -19.82 3.03 15.31
CA ASP A 545 -20.21 1.76 14.67
C ASP A 545 -20.71 1.93 13.23
N LEU A 546 -21.08 3.16 12.84
CA LEU A 546 -21.64 3.47 11.52
C LEU A 546 -20.66 4.22 10.58
N PHE A 547 -19.56 4.74 11.12
CA PHE A 547 -18.61 5.57 10.41
C PHE A 547 -17.20 5.00 10.47
N ALA A 548 -16.56 4.87 9.31
CA ALA A 548 -15.15 4.53 9.20
C ALA A 548 -14.32 5.80 8.90
N PRO A 549 -13.20 6.02 9.60
CA PRO A 549 -12.31 7.13 9.30
C PRO A 549 -11.62 6.94 7.95
N LEU A 550 -11.44 8.04 7.22
CA LEU A 550 -10.62 8.11 6.01
C LEU A 550 -9.35 8.90 6.30
N PRO A 551 -8.28 8.70 5.51
CA PRO A 551 -7.14 9.59 5.55
C PRO A 551 -7.60 11.05 5.35
N PRO A 552 -7.10 11.99 6.14
CA PRO A 552 -7.51 13.38 6.02
C PRO A 552 -6.99 14.01 4.73
N TYR A 553 -7.74 14.95 4.19
CA TYR A 553 -7.25 15.86 3.16
C TYR A 553 -6.48 17.01 3.79
N ILE A 554 -5.32 17.34 3.22
CA ILE A 554 -4.50 18.45 3.66
C ILE A 554 -4.17 19.31 2.47
N THR A 555 -4.29 20.61 2.67
CA THR A 555 -3.87 21.60 1.67
C THR A 555 -3.25 22.81 2.37
N THR A 556 -2.31 23.44 1.68
CA THR A 556 -1.83 24.79 2.02
C THR A 556 -2.36 25.74 0.95
N LEU A 557 -3.24 26.64 1.35
CA LEU A 557 -3.75 27.65 0.42
C LEU A 557 -2.64 28.65 0.10
N GLU A 558 -2.14 28.63 -1.13
CA GLU A 558 -1.17 29.61 -1.60
C GLU A 558 -1.89 30.87 -2.08
N GLY A 559 -1.41 32.04 -1.68
CA GLY A 559 -1.88 33.33 -2.21
C GLY A 559 -1.20 33.60 -3.55
N GLU A 560 -1.94 34.03 -4.56
CA GLU A 560 -1.37 34.58 -5.80
C GLU A 560 -0.66 35.92 -5.52
N GLY A 561 0.66 35.96 -5.71
CA GLY A 561 1.48 37.15 -5.69
C GLY A 561 2.76 37.01 -4.87
N ALA A 562 3.89 37.22 -5.54
CA ALA A 562 5.19 37.26 -4.93
C ALA A 562 5.21 38.32 -3.79
N GLU A 563 5.86 37.91 -2.67
CA GLU A 563 6.17 38.80 -1.53
C GLU A 563 4.99 39.15 -0.59
N LEU A 564 4.34 38.18 0.00
CA LEU A 564 3.68 38.38 1.29
C LEU A 564 4.76 38.71 2.33
N GLN A 565 4.82 39.99 2.75
CA GLN A 565 5.63 40.37 3.90
C GLN A 565 5.27 39.48 5.10
N ALA A 566 6.26 38.84 5.70
CA ALA A 566 6.19 37.74 6.66
C ALA A 566 5.37 37.98 7.96
N ASN A 567 4.45 38.91 8.00
CA ASN A 567 3.73 39.36 9.20
C ASN A 567 2.22 39.59 9.05
N GLN A 568 1.59 39.37 7.89
CA GLN A 568 0.13 39.45 7.75
C GLN A 568 -0.45 38.05 7.45
N LYS A 569 -1.13 37.47 8.44
CA LYS A 569 -1.95 36.26 8.27
C LYS A 569 -3.26 36.71 7.61
N GLU A 570 -3.36 36.52 6.30
CA GLU A 570 -4.59 36.78 5.57
C GLU A 570 -5.54 35.57 5.76
N ARG A 571 -6.80 35.87 6.12
CA ARG A 571 -7.86 34.85 6.23
C ARG A 571 -8.76 34.95 5.02
N VAL A 572 -9.07 33.81 4.43
CA VAL A 572 -9.99 33.68 3.31
C VAL A 572 -11.20 32.86 3.72
N GLU A 573 -12.40 33.34 3.39
CA GLU A 573 -13.61 32.55 3.50
C GLU A 573 -13.78 31.64 2.28
N VAL A 574 -13.97 30.34 2.51
CA VAL A 574 -14.15 29.35 1.45
C VAL A 574 -15.41 28.52 1.69
N GLN A 575 -15.90 27.94 0.62
CA GLN A 575 -16.92 26.88 0.59
C GLN A 575 -16.26 25.61 0.08
N LEU A 576 -16.72 24.44 0.54
CA LEU A 576 -16.28 23.18 0.01
C LEU A 576 -17.12 22.78 -1.21
N ALA A 577 -16.44 22.39 -2.27
CA ALA A 577 -17.01 21.75 -3.43
C ALA A 577 -16.47 20.30 -3.49
N CYS A 578 -17.36 19.34 -3.68
CA CYS A 578 -17.06 17.92 -3.71
C CYS A 578 -17.65 17.31 -4.96
N GLN A 579 -16.93 16.40 -5.58
CA GLN A 579 -17.36 15.71 -6.78
C GLN A 579 -16.80 14.28 -6.76
N LEU A 580 -17.64 13.30 -7.10
CA LEU A 580 -17.12 12.02 -7.54
C LEU A 580 -16.70 12.21 -9.00
N THR A 581 -15.42 12.05 -9.27
CA THR A 581 -14.91 12.23 -10.64
C THR A 581 -15.40 11.09 -11.54
N GLU A 582 -15.35 11.30 -12.85
CA GLU A 582 -15.66 10.25 -13.84
C GLU A 582 -14.72 9.03 -13.75
N VAL A 583 -13.59 9.18 -13.05
CA VAL A 583 -12.65 8.09 -12.74
C VAL A 583 -12.93 7.43 -11.39
N GLY A 584 -14.05 7.78 -10.71
CA GLY A 584 -14.46 7.17 -9.44
C GLY A 584 -13.67 7.64 -8.21
N THR A 585 -12.91 8.74 -8.30
CA THR A 585 -12.17 9.34 -7.18
C THR A 585 -12.95 10.50 -6.57
N LEU A 586 -12.82 10.69 -5.25
CA LEU A 586 -13.40 11.86 -4.59
C LEU A 586 -12.50 13.07 -4.82
N LYS A 587 -12.99 14.04 -5.57
CA LYS A 587 -12.35 15.35 -5.71
C LYS A 587 -12.97 16.35 -4.72
N MET A 588 -12.13 17.04 -3.97
CA MET A 588 -12.54 18.12 -3.08
C MET A 588 -11.78 19.40 -3.41
N GLU A 589 -12.48 20.52 -3.36
CA GLU A 589 -11.90 21.85 -3.57
C GLU A 589 -12.41 22.83 -2.52
N CYS A 590 -11.52 23.74 -2.08
CA CYS A 590 -11.91 24.98 -1.42
C CYS A 590 -12.18 26.04 -2.50
N VAL A 591 -13.39 26.57 -2.54
CA VAL A 591 -13.77 27.64 -3.47
C VAL A 591 -13.93 28.92 -2.66
N SER A 592 -13.29 30.02 -3.09
CA SER A 592 -13.45 31.33 -2.43
C SER A 592 -14.92 31.73 -2.35
N ALA A 593 -15.34 32.25 -1.19
CA ALA A 593 -16.71 32.78 -1.02
C ALA A 593 -16.93 34.09 -1.76
N GLU A 594 -15.86 34.78 -2.22
CA GLU A 594 -15.89 36.06 -2.89
C GLU A 594 -15.63 35.98 -4.39
N ASP A 595 -14.91 34.93 -4.86
CA ASP A 595 -14.52 34.77 -6.26
C ASP A 595 -14.53 33.28 -6.64
N ASP A 596 -15.49 32.83 -7.41
CA ASP A 596 -15.70 31.45 -7.86
C ASP A 596 -14.55 30.89 -8.72
N ASN A 597 -13.72 31.76 -9.30
CA ASN A 597 -12.55 31.36 -10.09
C ASN A 597 -11.35 31.00 -9.19
N LYS A 598 -11.35 31.43 -7.93
CA LYS A 598 -10.30 31.08 -6.97
C LYS A 598 -10.65 29.74 -6.30
N ARG A 599 -10.01 28.70 -6.78
CA ARG A 599 -10.19 27.32 -6.31
C ARG A 599 -8.85 26.73 -5.87
N TRP A 600 -8.84 26.05 -4.74
CA TRP A 600 -7.69 25.29 -4.23
C TRP A 600 -8.10 23.83 -4.14
N GLU A 601 -7.44 23.01 -4.96
CA GLU A 601 -7.65 21.56 -4.92
C GLU A 601 -7.07 20.99 -3.63
N LEU A 602 -7.80 20.07 -3.01
CA LEU A 602 -7.37 19.36 -1.83
C LEU A 602 -6.78 18.02 -2.29
N GLU A 603 -5.50 17.79 -1.97
CA GLU A 603 -4.84 16.53 -2.33
C GLU A 603 -4.91 15.53 -1.19
N PHE A 604 -5.13 14.26 -1.53
CA PHE A 604 -5.01 13.15 -0.60
C PHE A 604 -3.55 12.93 -0.22
N GLU A 605 -3.24 12.89 1.06
CA GLU A 605 -1.90 12.50 1.50
C GLU A 605 -1.76 10.97 1.54
N VAL A 606 -1.00 10.46 0.58
CA VAL A 606 -0.85 9.03 0.27
C VAL A 606 0.04 8.28 1.29
N ARG A 607 0.78 8.98 2.15
CA ARG A 607 1.89 8.40 2.92
C ARG A 607 1.59 7.95 4.34
N ASN A 608 0.42 8.21 4.92
CA ASN A 608 0.15 7.88 6.33
C ASN A 608 -1.21 7.21 6.53
N LYS A 609 -1.23 5.87 6.49
CA LYS A 609 -2.25 5.12 7.22
C LYS A 609 -1.75 4.88 8.63
N GLN A 610 -2.23 5.66 9.59
CA GLN A 610 -2.40 5.19 10.95
C GLN A 610 -3.90 5.11 11.20
N ALA A 611 -4.37 3.92 11.50
CA ALA A 611 -5.69 3.74 12.08
C ALA A 611 -5.75 4.61 13.34
N ASP A 612 -6.50 5.68 13.25
CA ASP A 612 -6.99 6.37 14.42
C ASP A 612 -8.09 5.44 14.96
N ASP A 613 -7.71 4.51 15.84
CA ASP A 613 -8.69 3.86 16.72
C ASP A 613 -9.42 5.02 17.41
N GLY A 614 -10.72 5.16 17.15
CA GLY A 614 -11.54 6.32 17.48
C GLY A 614 -11.62 6.70 18.96
N GLU A 615 -10.47 6.85 19.62
CA GLU A 615 -10.39 7.46 20.93
C GLU A 615 -10.58 8.98 20.79
N GLU A 616 -11.60 9.48 21.46
CA GLU A 616 -11.87 10.91 21.66
C GLU A 616 -10.59 11.65 21.99
N ILE A 617 -10.14 12.54 21.10
CA ILE A 617 -9.00 13.42 21.36
C ILE A 617 -9.40 14.45 22.41
N GLN A 618 -9.32 14.07 23.67
CA GLN A 618 -9.45 15.00 24.79
C GLN A 618 -8.13 15.76 24.94
N LEU A 619 -8.08 16.97 24.37
CA LEU A 619 -6.96 17.87 24.60
C LEU A 619 -6.77 18.11 26.11
N HIS A 620 -5.52 17.94 26.58
CA HIS A 620 -5.23 18.17 28.00
C HIS A 620 -5.70 19.56 28.47
N PRO A 621 -6.49 19.71 29.56
CA PRO A 621 -7.12 20.96 29.94
C PRO A 621 -6.14 22.14 30.13
N ARG A 622 -4.90 21.84 30.46
CA ARG A 622 -3.86 22.85 30.70
C ARG A 622 -2.90 23.04 29.51
N LEU A 623 -3.20 22.50 28.34
CA LEU A 623 -2.35 22.60 27.16
C LEU A 623 -2.13 24.06 26.73
N ASN A 624 -3.17 24.88 26.76
CA ASN A 624 -3.06 26.30 26.41
C ASN A 624 -2.10 27.07 27.32
N GLU A 625 -2.08 26.77 28.63
CA GLU A 625 -1.12 27.40 29.56
C GLU A 625 0.32 27.02 29.21
N CYS A 626 0.54 25.77 28.71
CA CYS A 626 1.86 25.32 28.27
C CYS A 626 2.28 26.00 26.98
N LYS A 627 1.37 26.14 26.01
CA LYS A 627 1.60 26.90 24.76
C LYS A 627 1.95 28.36 25.03
N GLU A 628 1.22 29.02 25.91
CA GLU A 628 1.50 30.40 26.34
C GLU A 628 2.89 30.55 27.00
N LEU A 629 3.26 29.58 27.86
CA LEU A 629 4.58 29.56 28.50
C LEU A 629 5.69 29.43 27.45
N ILE A 630 5.57 28.52 26.49
CA ILE A 630 6.53 28.32 25.40
C ILE A 630 6.59 29.59 24.53
N ALA A 631 5.45 30.09 24.07
CA ALA A 631 5.38 31.28 23.23
C ALA A 631 6.03 32.49 23.89
N ARG A 632 5.81 32.70 25.19
CA ARG A 632 6.41 33.79 25.97
C ARG A 632 7.93 33.68 26.01
N LEU A 633 8.47 32.48 26.29
CA LEU A 633 9.93 32.27 26.39
C LEU A 633 10.65 32.39 25.06
N TYR A 634 9.97 32.06 23.96
CA TYR A 634 10.53 32.17 22.60
C TYR A 634 9.98 33.37 21.81
N SER A 635 9.32 34.35 22.47
CA SER A 635 8.84 35.58 21.85
C SER A 635 9.94 36.67 21.73
N GLY A 636 9.62 37.79 21.11
CA GLY A 636 10.53 38.95 20.91
C GLY A 636 10.78 39.84 22.15
N ASN A 637 9.93 39.77 23.18
CA ASN A 637 9.98 40.71 24.32
C ASN A 637 10.96 40.25 25.40
N LYS A 638 11.94 41.08 25.74
CA LYS A 638 12.90 40.86 26.83
C LYS A 638 12.29 41.23 28.18
N LYS A 639 12.02 40.23 29.05
CA LYS A 639 11.74 40.48 30.48
C LYS A 639 12.82 39.79 31.34
N SER A 640 13.23 40.40 32.43
CA SER A 640 14.34 39.97 33.31
C SER A 640 14.11 38.64 34.05
N ALA A 641 12.90 38.12 34.09
CA ALA A 641 12.54 36.86 34.76
C ALA A 641 12.83 35.59 33.92
N GLU A 642 13.04 35.74 32.60
CA GLU A 642 13.15 34.61 31.66
C GLU A 642 14.39 33.72 31.90
N GLY A 643 15.45 34.23 32.50
CA GLY A 643 16.69 33.46 32.74
C GLY A 643 16.54 32.30 33.76
N LYS A 644 15.53 32.38 34.67
CA LYS A 644 15.21 31.28 35.61
C LYS A 644 14.17 30.34 34.97
N GLU A 645 13.14 30.91 34.35
CA GLU A 645 12.04 30.16 33.76
C GLU A 645 12.51 29.23 32.63
N ILE A 646 13.43 29.66 31.76
CA ILE A 646 13.96 28.80 30.69
C ILE A 646 14.68 27.55 31.24
N LYS A 647 15.32 27.64 32.43
CA LYS A 647 16.00 26.50 33.07
C LYS A 647 15.00 25.47 33.62
N THR A 648 13.80 25.90 33.99
CA THR A 648 12.76 25.03 34.61
C THR A 648 11.71 24.59 33.60
N LEU A 649 11.73 25.10 32.34
CA LEU A 649 10.68 24.88 31.32
C LEU A 649 10.21 23.42 31.25
N ALA A 650 11.15 22.46 31.13
CA ALA A 650 10.79 21.04 31.01
C ALA A 650 10.00 20.53 32.24
N LYS A 651 10.46 20.93 33.44
CA LYS A 651 9.78 20.55 34.69
C LYS A 651 8.41 21.25 34.85
N ASP A 652 8.30 22.49 34.36
CA ASP A 652 7.04 23.24 34.44
C ASP A 652 5.99 22.67 33.46
N LEU A 653 6.41 22.20 32.30
CA LEU A 653 5.54 21.46 31.38
C LEU A 653 5.09 20.12 32.00
N GLU A 654 6.01 19.32 32.55
CA GLU A 654 5.67 18.08 33.23
C GLU A 654 4.75 18.26 34.46
N LYS A 655 4.92 19.36 35.20
CA LYS A 655 4.04 19.70 36.32
C LYS A 655 2.60 20.02 35.88
N LYS A 656 2.43 20.48 34.64
CA LYS A 656 1.13 20.85 34.07
C LYS A 656 0.45 19.71 33.34
N LEU A 657 1.23 18.92 32.58
CA LEU A 657 0.73 17.90 31.65
C LEU A 657 0.95 16.45 32.16
N GLY A 658 1.57 16.26 33.34
CA GLY A 658 1.95 14.91 33.80
C GLY A 658 3.30 14.45 33.24
N LYS A 659 3.63 13.18 33.47
CA LYS A 659 4.91 12.62 32.98
C LYS A 659 5.02 12.72 31.46
N ARG A 660 6.21 13.05 30.98
CA ARG A 660 6.47 13.31 29.55
C ARG A 660 6.15 12.10 28.65
N ASP A 661 6.41 10.90 29.12
CA ASP A 661 6.15 9.66 28.39
C ASP A 661 4.64 9.36 28.25
N GLU A 662 3.79 10.02 29.04
CA GLU A 662 2.33 9.88 29.02
C GLU A 662 1.62 10.95 28.15
N TRP A 663 2.39 11.90 27.57
CA TRP A 663 1.79 12.94 26.70
C TRP A 663 1.28 12.31 25.41
N ASP A 664 0.00 12.52 25.14
CA ASP A 664 -0.64 12.03 23.92
C ASP A 664 -0.09 12.69 22.66
N PHE A 665 -0.32 12.03 21.54
CA PHE A 665 0.24 12.41 20.24
C PHE A 665 -0.21 13.82 19.81
N THR A 666 -1.49 14.16 19.98
CA THR A 666 -2.05 15.47 19.60
C THR A 666 -1.50 16.59 20.46
N THR A 667 -1.40 16.37 21.80
CA THR A 667 -0.74 17.33 22.72
C THR A 667 0.69 17.61 22.29
N LEU A 668 1.46 16.56 21.91
CA LEU A 668 2.84 16.71 21.45
C LEU A 668 2.93 17.56 20.18
N ARG A 669 2.09 17.34 19.18
CA ARG A 669 2.09 18.11 17.93
C ARG A 669 1.73 19.57 18.14
N GLN A 670 0.78 19.87 18.99
CA GLN A 670 0.44 21.27 19.34
C GLN A 670 1.55 22.00 20.12
N LEU A 671 2.26 21.29 20.98
CA LEU A 671 3.47 21.85 21.64
C LEU A 671 4.56 22.12 20.61
N PHE A 672 4.80 21.17 19.67
CA PHE A 672 5.79 21.34 18.60
C PHE A 672 5.47 22.57 17.76
N ASP A 673 4.22 22.77 17.32
CA ASP A 673 3.83 23.91 16.50
C ASP A 673 4.15 25.24 17.20
N THR A 674 3.99 25.29 18.52
CA THR A 674 4.35 26.46 19.33
C THR A 674 5.88 26.66 19.38
N PHE A 675 6.67 25.59 19.50
CA PHE A 675 8.14 25.65 19.41
C PHE A 675 8.61 26.10 18.03
N ALA A 676 7.99 25.60 16.98
CA ALA A 676 8.31 25.94 15.58
C ALA A 676 8.12 27.41 15.28
N GLN A 677 7.07 28.06 15.78
CA GLN A 677 6.86 29.51 15.69
C GLN A 677 8.00 30.29 16.34
N GLY A 678 8.56 29.77 17.44
CA GLY A 678 9.67 30.37 18.17
C GLY A 678 11.08 29.98 17.66
N ARG A 679 11.23 29.22 16.57
CA ARG A 679 12.49 28.57 16.14
C ARG A 679 13.67 29.53 15.95
N LYS A 680 13.45 30.75 15.47
CA LYS A 680 14.50 31.78 15.29
C LYS A 680 15.08 32.22 16.63
N ARG A 681 14.32 32.18 17.72
CA ARG A 681 14.71 32.64 19.07
C ARG A 681 15.43 31.57 19.90
N ARG A 682 15.53 30.34 19.41
CA ARG A 682 16.32 29.28 20.09
C ARG A 682 17.77 29.72 20.34
N ARG A 683 18.34 30.50 19.43
CA ARG A 683 19.73 31.01 19.47
C ARG A 683 20.00 32.11 20.49
N ARG A 684 19.00 32.49 21.30
CA ARG A 684 19.09 33.60 22.27
C ARG A 684 20.05 33.32 23.42
N SER A 685 20.13 32.07 23.87
CA SER A 685 21.14 31.59 24.84
C SER A 685 21.27 30.07 24.69
N GLU A 686 22.38 29.54 25.23
CA GLU A 686 22.64 28.09 25.24
C GLU A 686 21.48 27.29 25.85
N GLN A 687 20.87 27.80 26.94
CA GLN A 687 19.74 27.13 27.57
C GLN A 687 18.47 27.15 26.71
N HIS A 688 18.25 28.21 25.91
CA HIS A 688 17.14 28.26 24.96
C HIS A 688 17.34 27.25 23.84
N GLU A 689 18.54 27.19 23.25
CA GLU A 689 18.83 26.22 22.17
C GLU A 689 18.73 24.78 22.68
N LYS A 690 19.32 24.49 23.85
CA LYS A 690 19.24 23.17 24.48
C LYS A 690 17.80 22.71 24.72
N ASN A 691 16.98 23.57 25.36
CA ASN A 691 15.60 23.20 25.64
C ASN A 691 14.76 23.08 24.37
N TRP A 692 14.99 23.95 23.38
CA TRP A 692 14.30 23.87 22.11
C TRP A 692 14.60 22.54 21.40
N LEU A 693 15.87 22.19 21.21
CA LEU A 693 16.26 20.93 20.55
C LEU A 693 15.69 19.70 21.27
N ARG A 694 15.74 19.68 22.61
CA ARG A 694 15.26 18.55 23.41
C ARG A 694 13.74 18.41 23.37
N LEU A 695 13.02 19.50 23.57
CA LEU A 695 11.56 19.47 23.72
C LEU A 695 10.85 19.45 22.35
N ALA A 696 11.32 20.22 21.38
CA ALA A 696 10.76 20.20 20.04
C ALA A 696 11.03 18.85 19.34
N GLY A 697 12.25 18.29 19.45
CA GLY A 697 12.54 16.96 18.93
C GLY A 697 11.73 15.86 19.62
N PHE A 698 11.48 15.98 20.95
CA PHE A 698 10.62 15.05 21.66
C PHE A 698 9.15 15.17 21.20
N ALA A 699 8.68 16.38 20.94
CA ALA A 699 7.32 16.64 20.54
C ALA A 699 7.01 16.26 19.09
N LEU A 700 8.03 16.25 18.19
CA LEU A 700 7.84 15.88 16.79
C LEU A 700 8.17 14.40 16.50
N ARG A 701 8.76 13.65 17.47
CA ARG A 701 9.10 12.25 17.22
C ARG A 701 7.85 11.41 16.88
N PRO A 702 7.96 10.42 15.98
CA PRO A 702 9.13 9.99 15.19
C PRO A 702 9.36 10.80 13.91
N GLY A 703 8.66 11.90 13.69
CA GLY A 703 8.70 12.76 12.50
C GLY A 703 7.56 12.50 11.53
N PHE A 704 6.71 11.54 11.84
CA PHE A 704 5.52 11.17 11.06
C PHE A 704 4.41 10.71 12.02
N GLY A 705 3.22 10.48 11.47
CA GLY A 705 2.04 9.99 12.22
C GLY A 705 0.90 10.99 12.27
N ASP A 706 1.18 12.29 12.12
CA ASP A 706 0.16 13.29 11.81
C ASP A 706 0.29 13.68 10.34
N PRO A 707 -0.81 13.79 9.62
CA PRO A 707 -0.79 14.15 8.21
C PRO A 707 -0.10 15.48 7.88
N THR A 708 0.05 16.38 8.86
CA THR A 708 0.80 17.65 8.70
C THR A 708 2.27 17.54 9.13
N ASP A 709 2.77 16.34 9.43
CA ASP A 709 4.14 16.16 9.88
C ASP A 709 5.16 16.40 8.75
N SER A 710 4.83 16.09 7.49
CA SER A 710 5.64 16.45 6.33
C SER A 710 5.91 17.96 6.27
N TRP A 711 4.86 18.77 6.41
CA TRP A 711 5.00 20.22 6.52
C TRP A 711 5.84 20.65 7.74
N ARG A 712 5.66 19.99 8.91
CA ARG A 712 6.45 20.28 10.12
C ARG A 712 7.94 19.98 9.90
N ILE A 713 8.23 18.89 9.24
CA ILE A 713 9.60 18.50 8.87
C ILE A 713 10.23 19.56 7.96
N GLU A 714 9.54 20.02 6.92
CA GLU A 714 10.03 21.08 6.03
C GLU A 714 10.32 22.38 6.80
N GLN A 715 9.45 22.75 7.76
CA GLN A 715 9.68 23.95 8.61
C GLN A 715 10.97 23.85 9.42
N VAL A 716 11.40 22.67 9.82
CA VAL A 716 12.64 22.50 10.59
C VAL A 716 13.83 22.09 9.74
N TRP A 717 13.63 21.52 8.54
CA TRP A 717 14.75 21.15 7.67
C TRP A 717 15.65 22.34 7.33
N GLY A 718 15.09 23.53 7.11
CA GLY A 718 15.85 24.76 6.93
C GLY A 718 16.77 25.12 8.11
N LEU A 719 16.58 24.51 9.30
CA LEU A 719 17.49 24.68 10.44
C LEU A 719 18.77 23.87 10.29
N TYR A 720 18.76 22.78 9.52
CA TYR A 720 19.91 21.93 9.30
C TYR A 720 21.07 22.72 8.71
N GLN A 721 20.82 23.49 7.66
CA GLN A 721 21.81 24.36 7.02
C GLN A 721 22.31 25.47 7.94
N GLN A 722 21.44 25.99 8.84
CA GLN A 722 21.79 27.05 9.80
C GLN A 722 22.70 26.57 10.93
N ASN A 723 22.68 25.26 11.23
CA ASN A 723 23.43 24.62 12.29
C ASN A 723 23.13 25.15 13.71
N ILE A 724 23.84 24.65 14.74
CA ILE A 724 23.70 25.13 16.13
C ILE A 724 24.51 26.42 16.34
N GLN A 725 24.04 27.24 17.28
CA GLN A 725 24.73 28.45 17.69
C GLN A 725 25.85 28.18 18.73
N PHE A 726 25.55 27.33 19.72
CA PHE A 726 26.44 27.03 20.82
C PHE A 726 27.14 25.69 20.59
N LYS A 727 28.30 25.76 19.90
CA LYS A 727 29.11 24.62 19.42
C LYS A 727 29.95 24.00 20.53
N ASN A 728 29.36 23.39 21.52
CA ASN A 728 30.02 22.56 22.51
C ASN A 728 29.54 21.11 22.43
N HIS A 729 30.19 20.19 23.14
CA HIS A 729 29.84 18.77 23.15
C HIS A 729 28.35 18.51 23.43
N GLN A 730 27.74 19.20 24.41
CA GLN A 730 26.33 19.02 24.75
C GLN A 730 25.41 19.56 23.65
N GLY A 731 25.73 20.70 23.05
CA GLY A 731 24.97 21.27 21.93
C GLY A 731 24.94 20.32 20.73
N TRP A 732 26.11 19.75 20.38
CA TRP A 732 26.19 18.76 19.31
C TRP A 732 25.41 17.48 19.63
N THR A 733 25.52 16.99 20.87
CA THR A 733 24.74 15.82 21.33
C THR A 733 23.23 16.07 21.17
N ASP A 734 22.72 17.22 21.67
CA ASP A 734 21.31 17.58 21.58
C ASP A 734 20.85 17.78 20.12
N TRP A 735 21.75 18.28 19.23
CA TRP A 735 21.51 18.41 17.80
C TRP A 735 21.29 17.06 17.10
N TRP A 736 22.20 16.10 17.32
CA TRP A 736 22.08 14.78 16.71
C TRP A 736 20.91 13.99 17.29
N VAL A 737 20.59 14.15 18.57
CA VAL A 737 19.41 13.56 19.19
C VAL A 737 18.11 14.14 18.60
N PHE A 738 18.07 15.45 18.31
CA PHE A 738 16.93 16.08 17.64
C PHE A 738 16.67 15.41 16.27
N TRP A 739 17.69 15.34 15.41
CA TRP A 739 17.53 14.72 14.08
C TRP A 739 17.23 13.23 14.15
N ARG A 740 17.83 12.49 15.07
CA ARG A 740 17.51 11.09 15.31
C ARG A 740 16.02 10.89 15.65
N ARG A 741 15.46 11.74 16.49
CA ARG A 741 14.07 11.65 16.92
C ARG A 741 13.07 11.84 15.80
N ILE A 742 13.41 12.63 14.80
CA ILE A 742 12.53 12.94 13.67
C ILE A 742 12.96 12.25 12.36
N ALA A 743 13.91 11.33 12.45
CA ALA A 743 14.51 10.69 11.28
C ALA A 743 13.47 9.98 10.39
N GLY A 744 12.42 9.41 10.97
CA GLY A 744 11.38 8.73 10.21
C GLY A 744 10.53 9.65 9.31
N GLY A 745 10.53 10.96 9.56
CA GLY A 745 9.85 11.93 8.70
C GLY A 745 10.74 12.59 7.64
N LEU A 746 12.06 12.32 7.67
CA LEU A 746 13.01 12.88 6.70
C LEU A 746 12.95 12.09 5.38
N SER A 747 13.02 12.79 4.25
CA SER A 747 13.15 12.14 2.95
C SER A 747 14.50 11.43 2.80
N GLN A 748 14.63 10.55 1.81
CA GLN A 748 15.88 9.87 1.48
C GLN A 748 17.02 10.89 1.25
N GLU A 749 16.81 11.90 0.41
CA GLU A 749 17.78 12.95 0.11
C GLU A 749 18.24 13.70 1.37
N GLN A 750 17.30 13.98 2.29
CA GLN A 750 17.62 14.61 3.58
C GLN A 750 18.47 13.70 4.47
N GLN A 751 18.16 12.41 4.48
CA GLN A 751 18.94 11.42 5.25
C GLN A 751 20.35 11.23 4.67
N GLU A 752 20.50 11.17 3.36
CA GLU A 752 21.77 11.11 2.66
C GLU A 752 22.62 12.36 2.94
N THR A 753 22.01 13.56 2.93
CA THR A 753 22.70 14.81 3.31
C THR A 753 23.26 14.74 4.72
N ILE A 754 22.47 14.25 5.69
CA ILE A 754 22.93 14.04 7.07
C ILE A 754 24.09 13.04 7.11
N LEU A 755 23.95 11.91 6.42
CA LEU A 755 24.98 10.87 6.39
C LEU A 755 26.30 11.41 5.81
N ALA A 756 26.26 12.14 4.69
CA ALA A 756 27.43 12.74 4.05
C ALA A 756 28.22 13.65 5.02
N ASP A 757 27.53 14.42 5.85
CA ASP A 757 28.15 15.30 6.83
C ASP A 757 28.85 14.56 7.98
N ILE A 758 28.25 13.45 8.46
CA ILE A 758 28.78 12.71 9.64
C ILE A 758 29.67 11.53 9.28
N ALA A 759 29.62 10.99 8.05
CA ALA A 759 30.36 9.79 7.64
C ALA A 759 31.87 9.87 7.90
N LYS A 760 32.48 11.03 7.69
CA LYS A 760 33.91 11.28 7.96
C LYS A 760 34.31 11.01 9.42
N TYR A 761 33.39 11.19 10.39
CA TYR A 761 33.63 10.91 11.81
C TYR A 761 33.33 9.46 12.16
N LEU A 762 32.44 8.81 11.41
CA LEU A 762 32.04 7.41 11.62
C LEU A 762 33.03 6.42 11.01
N HIS A 763 33.77 6.81 9.98
CA HIS A 763 34.70 5.92 9.29
C HIS A 763 35.73 5.34 10.27
N PRO A 764 36.09 4.04 10.20
CA PRO A 764 37.04 3.40 11.13
C PRO A 764 38.40 4.07 11.19
N GLY A 765 38.89 4.65 10.10
CA GLY A 765 40.15 5.39 10.04
C GLY A 765 40.13 6.68 10.84
N ALA A 766 39.00 7.32 11.06
CA ALA A 766 38.87 8.58 11.80
C ALA A 766 39.34 8.45 13.26
N MET A 767 39.03 7.31 13.91
CA MET A 767 39.41 7.08 15.30
C MET A 767 40.89 6.65 15.50
N LYS A 768 41.58 6.31 14.39
CA LYS A 768 43.02 6.00 14.44
C LYS A 768 43.90 7.28 14.51
N ASN A 769 43.37 8.40 14.04
CA ASN A 769 44.03 9.71 14.13
C ASN A 769 43.55 10.43 15.41
N PRO A 770 44.45 10.77 16.36
CA PRO A 770 44.10 11.39 17.63
C PRO A 770 43.31 12.72 17.47
N GLN A 771 43.65 13.53 16.46
CA GLN A 771 42.96 14.80 16.21
C GLN A 771 41.54 14.57 15.69
N SER A 772 41.38 13.65 14.76
CA SER A 772 40.04 13.28 14.22
C SER A 772 39.19 12.60 15.29
N ALA A 773 39.76 11.74 16.13
CA ALA A 773 39.08 11.09 17.24
C ALA A 773 38.56 12.12 18.26
N LYS A 774 39.43 13.10 18.62
CA LYS A 774 39.06 14.19 19.54
C LYS A 774 37.93 15.04 18.95
N ALA A 775 38.06 15.43 17.68
CA ALA A 775 37.01 16.19 16.99
C ALA A 775 35.65 15.42 16.93
N ALA A 776 35.69 14.11 16.64
CA ALA A 776 34.48 13.27 16.64
C ALA A 776 33.84 13.22 18.04
N GLN A 777 34.61 13.08 19.10
CA GLN A 777 34.12 13.09 20.48
C GLN A 777 33.51 14.45 20.87
N GLU A 778 34.19 15.55 20.55
CA GLU A 778 33.69 16.92 20.81
C GLU A 778 32.38 17.18 20.06
N MET A 779 32.17 16.57 18.90
CA MET A 779 30.95 16.67 18.11
C MET A 779 29.88 15.63 18.49
N GLY A 780 30.03 14.88 19.59
CA GLY A 780 29.01 13.96 20.07
C GLY A 780 28.97 12.63 19.29
N TYR A 781 30.09 11.98 19.12
CA TYR A 781 30.28 10.74 18.34
C TYR A 781 29.22 9.68 18.58
N GLU A 782 28.87 9.35 19.85
CA GLU A 782 27.88 8.33 20.17
C GLU A 782 26.48 8.70 19.60
N SER A 783 26.13 9.99 19.64
CA SER A 783 24.84 10.46 19.09
C SER A 783 24.83 10.40 17.56
N MET A 784 25.97 10.62 16.89
CA MET A 784 26.09 10.42 15.43
C MET A 784 25.95 8.95 15.05
N VAL A 785 26.54 8.01 15.82
CA VAL A 785 26.38 6.57 15.62
C VAL A 785 24.90 6.17 15.71
N ARG A 786 24.21 6.64 16.76
CA ARG A 786 22.77 6.35 16.93
C ARG A 786 21.90 7.01 15.86
N LEU A 787 22.23 8.21 15.42
CA LEU A 787 21.52 8.88 14.33
C LEU A 787 21.69 8.12 13.02
N SER A 788 22.90 7.80 12.61
CA SER A 788 23.16 7.09 11.34
C SER A 788 22.44 5.74 11.26
N ALA A 789 22.33 5.03 12.39
CA ALA A 789 21.57 3.78 12.45
C ALA A 789 20.04 3.97 12.46
N SER A 790 19.56 5.19 12.62
CA SER A 790 18.13 5.53 12.55
C SER A 790 17.71 6.12 11.20
N LEU A 791 18.62 6.25 10.24
CA LEU A 791 18.34 6.71 8.88
C LEU A 791 17.91 5.51 8.02
N GLU A 792 16.64 5.10 8.13
CA GLU A 792 16.14 3.86 7.50
C GLU A 792 15.82 4.01 6.00
N HIS A 793 15.73 5.25 5.49
CA HIS A 793 15.47 5.50 4.08
C HIS A 793 16.75 5.52 3.21
N LEU A 794 17.93 5.30 3.84
CA LEU A 794 19.19 5.17 3.11
C LEU A 794 19.21 3.93 2.21
N GLU A 795 19.98 3.98 1.14
CA GLU A 795 20.27 2.83 0.28
C GLU A 795 20.92 1.68 1.05
N VAL A 796 20.72 0.47 0.53
CA VAL A 796 21.22 -0.76 1.16
C VAL A 796 22.73 -0.75 1.31
N GLU A 797 23.46 -0.24 0.30
CA GLU A 797 24.90 -0.16 0.25
C GLU A 797 25.46 0.68 1.41
N ASP A 798 24.87 1.82 1.70
CA ASP A 798 25.26 2.69 2.81
C ASP A 798 25.00 2.03 4.16
N LYS A 799 23.87 1.33 4.31
CA LYS A 799 23.55 0.55 5.53
C LYS A 799 24.54 -0.59 5.74
N VAL A 800 24.90 -1.32 4.69
CA VAL A 800 25.93 -2.38 4.74
C VAL A 800 27.28 -1.82 5.14
N LEU A 801 27.67 -0.68 4.56
CA LEU A 801 28.92 0.01 4.86
C LEU A 801 28.98 0.43 6.33
N LEU A 802 27.93 1.10 6.83
CA LEU A 802 27.82 1.54 8.22
C LEU A 802 27.83 0.35 9.19
N ALA A 803 27.06 -0.70 8.91
CA ALA A 803 27.01 -1.91 9.74
C ALA A 803 28.38 -2.58 9.82
N THR A 804 29.09 -2.68 8.70
CA THR A 804 30.46 -3.22 8.65
C THR A 804 31.43 -2.38 9.48
N TRP A 805 31.34 -1.04 9.41
CA TRP A 805 32.16 -0.16 10.24
C TRP A 805 31.90 -0.34 11.73
N PHE A 806 30.61 -0.39 12.13
CA PHE A 806 30.24 -0.55 13.53
C PHE A 806 30.60 -1.93 14.07
N LEU A 807 30.41 -2.99 13.29
CA LEU A 807 30.85 -4.33 13.67
C LEU A 807 32.39 -4.36 13.93
N SER A 808 33.15 -3.80 13.00
CA SER A 808 34.62 -3.72 13.16
C SER A 808 35.02 -2.95 14.42
N LYS A 809 34.33 -1.85 14.73
CA LYS A 809 34.64 -1.03 15.93
C LYS A 809 34.19 -1.74 17.21
N ALA A 810 33.01 -2.36 17.20
CA ALA A 810 32.47 -3.08 18.37
C ALA A 810 33.38 -4.24 18.81
N ILE A 811 33.99 -4.95 17.85
CA ILE A 811 34.91 -6.06 18.15
C ILE A 811 36.30 -5.55 18.63
N ASN A 812 36.80 -4.47 18.04
CA ASN A 812 38.19 -4.04 18.24
C ASN A 812 38.38 -2.90 19.24
N GLN A 813 37.33 -2.27 19.71
CA GLN A 813 37.37 -1.08 20.56
C GLN A 813 36.35 -1.16 21.69
N ASN A 814 36.79 -1.04 22.94
CA ASN A 814 35.88 -1.07 24.10
C ASN A 814 35.14 0.26 24.35
N GLN A 815 35.48 1.34 23.62
CA GLN A 815 34.83 2.63 23.77
C GLN A 815 33.58 2.69 22.88
N PHE A 816 32.45 3.10 23.45
CA PHE A 816 31.13 3.17 22.77
C PHE A 816 30.58 1.80 22.26
N GLU A 817 31.05 0.69 22.82
CA GLU A 817 30.71 -0.65 22.39
C GLU A 817 29.17 -0.87 22.32
N GLN A 818 28.44 -0.45 23.35
CA GLN A 818 26.96 -0.56 23.39
C GLN A 818 26.27 0.19 22.25
N ALA A 819 26.75 1.39 21.91
CA ALA A 819 26.18 2.16 20.81
C ALA A 819 26.42 1.49 19.45
N HIS A 820 27.61 0.89 19.27
CA HIS A 820 27.95 0.18 18.04
C HIS A 820 27.09 -1.09 17.86
N TRP A 821 26.92 -1.90 18.93
CA TRP A 821 26.07 -3.09 18.88
C TRP A 821 24.60 -2.73 18.66
N TRP A 822 24.12 -1.68 19.34
CA TRP A 822 22.76 -1.18 19.10
C TRP A 822 22.58 -0.73 17.65
N ALA A 823 23.54 0.01 17.11
CA ALA A 823 23.48 0.50 15.73
C ALA A 823 23.52 -0.65 14.73
N MET A 824 24.35 -1.67 14.99
CA MET A 824 24.41 -2.88 14.19
C MET A 824 23.05 -3.59 14.12
N GLY A 825 22.40 -3.79 15.29
CA GLY A 825 21.07 -4.42 15.35
C GLY A 825 20.00 -3.60 14.66
N ARG A 826 20.09 -2.28 14.75
CA ARG A 826 19.14 -1.37 14.11
C ARG A 826 19.25 -1.38 12.58
N LEU A 827 20.48 -1.24 12.05
CA LEU A 827 20.74 -1.25 10.60
C LEU A 827 20.40 -2.59 9.95
N ALA A 828 20.71 -3.70 10.64
CA ALA A 828 20.52 -5.05 10.13
C ALA A 828 19.17 -5.67 10.54
N SER A 829 18.26 -4.89 11.10
CA SER A 829 16.91 -5.36 11.45
C SER A 829 16.18 -5.90 10.22
N ARG A 830 15.54 -7.07 10.38
CA ARG A 830 14.71 -7.68 9.33
C ARG A 830 13.40 -6.93 9.10
N THR A 831 12.94 -6.19 10.12
CA THR A 831 11.72 -5.37 10.04
C THR A 831 12.09 -3.94 10.43
N PRO A 832 12.15 -3.01 9.47
CA PRO A 832 12.40 -1.59 9.75
C PRO A 832 11.29 -1.02 10.64
N LEU A 833 11.55 0.04 11.41
CA LEU A 833 10.49 0.73 12.18
C LEU A 833 9.64 1.65 11.30
N TYR A 834 10.25 2.27 10.29
CA TYR A 834 9.58 3.22 9.39
C TYR A 834 10.20 3.25 7.98
N GLY A 835 11.28 2.51 7.76
CA GLY A 835 11.86 2.33 6.44
C GLY A 835 11.07 1.30 5.63
N SER A 836 11.15 1.40 4.32
CA SER A 836 10.54 0.41 3.43
C SER A 836 11.28 -0.93 3.47
N GLN A 837 10.56 -2.02 3.30
CA GLN A 837 11.12 -3.38 3.30
C GLN A 837 12.16 -3.60 2.19
N HIS A 838 12.04 -2.90 1.07
CA HIS A 838 13.03 -3.05 -0.03
C HIS A 838 14.43 -2.56 0.35
N ASN A 839 14.55 -1.71 1.38
CA ASN A 839 15.82 -1.19 1.90
C ASN A 839 16.40 -2.01 3.07
N VAL A 840 15.91 -3.23 3.29
CA VAL A 840 16.47 -4.15 4.28
C VAL A 840 17.75 -4.79 3.72
N ILE A 841 18.78 -4.87 4.55
CA ILE A 841 20.08 -5.47 4.18
C ILE A 841 19.86 -6.93 3.71
N PRO A 842 20.43 -7.36 2.57
CA PRO A 842 20.27 -8.72 2.07
C PRO A 842 20.65 -9.78 3.10
N ARG A 843 19.93 -10.90 3.08
CA ARG A 843 20.09 -12.02 4.01
C ARG A 843 21.54 -12.53 4.02
N GLU A 844 22.11 -12.73 2.84
CA GLU A 844 23.49 -13.27 2.68
C GLU A 844 24.53 -12.37 3.33
N GLN A 845 24.33 -11.04 3.26
CA GLN A 845 25.22 -10.08 3.90
C GLN A 845 25.07 -10.11 5.44
N ALA A 846 23.85 -10.20 5.92
CA ALA A 846 23.57 -10.29 7.36
C ALA A 846 24.09 -11.60 7.97
N GLU A 847 23.98 -12.72 7.27
CA GLU A 847 24.53 -14.01 7.68
C GLU A 847 26.05 -14.00 7.84
N GLN A 848 26.80 -13.23 7.03
CA GLN A 848 28.26 -13.12 7.16
C GLN A 848 28.70 -12.47 8.48
N TRP A 849 27.83 -11.72 9.14
CA TRP A 849 28.15 -11.07 10.41
C TRP A 849 27.84 -11.96 11.62
N LEU A 850 26.90 -12.90 11.52
CA LEU A 850 26.44 -13.74 12.63
C LEU A 850 27.55 -14.57 13.30
N PRO A 851 28.49 -15.22 12.59
CA PRO A 851 29.61 -15.91 13.25
C PRO A 851 30.39 -15.02 14.20
N LYS A 852 30.65 -13.76 13.79
CA LYS A 852 31.37 -12.80 14.62
C LYS A 852 30.61 -12.36 15.87
N LEU A 853 29.26 -12.28 15.81
CA LEU A 853 28.41 -12.03 16.97
C LEU A 853 28.38 -13.27 17.90
N LEU A 854 28.27 -14.45 17.30
CA LEU A 854 28.25 -15.72 18.03
C LEU A 854 29.54 -16.03 18.81
N GLU A 855 30.69 -15.53 18.38
CA GLU A 855 31.96 -15.62 19.08
C GLU A 855 32.03 -14.74 20.34
N GLN A 856 31.20 -13.68 20.45
CA GLN A 856 31.27 -12.72 21.54
C GLN A 856 30.58 -13.23 22.82
N ASN A 857 30.90 -12.57 23.95
CA ASN A 857 30.32 -12.90 25.27
C ASN A 857 29.05 -12.06 25.54
N TRP A 858 27.88 -12.65 25.29
CA TRP A 858 26.59 -11.97 25.46
C TRP A 858 26.17 -11.72 26.91
N LEU A 859 26.72 -12.47 27.86
CA LEU A 859 26.51 -12.22 29.29
C LEU A 859 27.21 -10.96 29.79
N LYS A 860 28.39 -10.64 29.18
CA LYS A 860 29.14 -9.42 29.49
C LYS A 860 28.52 -8.19 28.83
N GLU A 861 28.06 -8.33 27.57
CA GLU A 861 27.49 -7.24 26.79
C GLU A 861 26.14 -7.68 26.16
N PRO A 862 25.02 -7.40 26.83
CA PRO A 862 23.70 -7.81 26.36
C PRO A 862 23.27 -7.18 25.02
N MET A 863 23.90 -6.06 24.63
CA MET A 863 23.57 -5.41 23.34
C MET A 863 23.99 -6.24 22.13
N ILE A 864 24.91 -7.20 22.29
CA ILE A 864 25.24 -8.17 21.25
C ILE A 864 24.06 -9.11 21.01
N ALA A 865 23.42 -9.59 22.09
CA ALA A 865 22.21 -10.41 21.98
C ALA A 865 21.07 -9.61 21.30
N PHE A 866 20.91 -8.32 21.64
CA PHE A 866 19.95 -7.44 20.95
C PHE A 866 20.23 -7.39 19.44
N ALA A 867 21.48 -7.16 19.04
CA ALA A 867 21.85 -7.12 17.62
C ALA A 867 21.52 -8.45 16.92
N ALA A 868 21.88 -9.58 17.54
CA ALA A 868 21.59 -10.91 17.00
C ALA A 868 20.05 -11.17 16.86
N VAL A 869 19.25 -10.74 17.82
CA VAL A 869 17.78 -10.83 17.76
C VAL A 869 17.22 -10.02 16.59
N MET A 870 17.67 -8.77 16.40
CA MET A 870 17.20 -7.92 15.30
C MET A 870 17.57 -8.50 13.92
N ILE A 871 18.76 -9.09 13.80
CA ILE A 871 19.22 -9.78 12.58
C ILE A 871 18.43 -11.07 12.32
N CYS A 872 18.08 -11.82 13.35
CA CYS A 872 17.43 -13.14 13.24
C CYS A 872 15.91 -13.07 13.48
N ARG A 873 15.33 -11.88 13.68
CA ARG A 873 13.89 -11.74 13.85
C ARG A 873 13.16 -12.38 12.68
N LYS A 874 12.16 -13.20 13.03
CA LYS A 874 11.36 -13.92 12.03
C LYS A 874 10.32 -12.98 11.43
N THR A 875 10.32 -12.85 10.11
CA THR A 875 9.35 -12.05 9.35
C THR A 875 8.29 -12.91 8.67
N GLY A 876 8.60 -14.19 8.41
CA GLY A 876 7.79 -15.08 7.59
C GLY A 876 8.16 -15.04 6.11
N ASP A 877 8.84 -13.97 5.64
CA ASP A 877 9.34 -13.90 4.27
C ASP A 877 10.74 -14.51 4.18
N ARG A 878 10.87 -15.55 3.36
CA ARG A 878 12.14 -16.27 3.18
C ARG A 878 13.22 -15.43 2.50
N LEU A 879 12.87 -14.32 1.88
CA LEU A 879 13.82 -13.37 1.30
C LEU A 879 14.63 -12.66 2.39
N PHE A 880 13.97 -12.33 3.50
CA PHE A 880 14.58 -11.61 4.61
C PHE A 880 15.03 -12.51 5.76
N ASP A 881 14.32 -13.62 5.99
CA ASP A 881 14.58 -14.52 7.09
C ASP A 881 15.95 -15.18 6.98
N ILE A 882 16.72 -15.10 8.04
CA ILE A 882 18.01 -15.80 8.19
C ILE A 882 17.79 -17.31 8.15
N SER A 883 18.76 -18.06 7.59
CA SER A 883 18.69 -19.51 7.51
C SER A 883 18.46 -20.17 8.88
N ASP A 884 17.73 -21.28 8.88
CA ASP A 884 17.37 -22.00 10.09
C ASP A 884 18.62 -22.41 10.86
N ASP A 885 19.71 -22.80 10.18
CA ASP A 885 20.99 -23.18 10.79
C ASP A 885 21.58 -22.06 11.69
N TYR A 886 21.58 -20.82 11.24
CA TYR A 886 22.04 -19.67 12.05
C TYR A 886 21.03 -19.29 13.12
N ARG A 887 19.74 -19.38 12.81
CA ARG A 887 18.66 -19.06 13.76
C ARG A 887 18.71 -20.01 14.96
N GLU A 888 18.89 -21.32 14.75
CA GLU A 888 19.04 -22.31 15.83
C GLU A 888 20.28 -22.04 16.71
N GLN A 889 21.40 -21.67 16.12
CA GLN A 889 22.61 -21.29 16.87
C GLN A 889 22.35 -20.06 17.74
N VAL A 890 21.68 -19.03 17.20
CA VAL A 890 21.32 -17.82 17.93
C VAL A 890 20.33 -18.15 19.05
N LEU A 891 19.29 -18.95 18.80
CA LEU A 891 18.34 -19.38 19.83
C LEU A 891 19.00 -20.14 20.96
N THR A 892 19.92 -21.06 20.64
CA THR A 892 20.69 -21.80 21.64
C THR A 892 21.48 -20.84 22.54
N LYS A 893 22.13 -19.83 21.95
CA LYS A 893 22.93 -18.85 22.69
C LYS A 893 22.07 -17.88 23.49
N LEU A 894 20.90 -17.47 22.98
CA LEU A 894 19.91 -16.63 23.70
C LEU A 894 19.43 -17.33 24.98
N LYS A 895 19.05 -18.62 24.90
CA LYS A 895 18.62 -19.44 26.04
C LYS A 895 19.72 -19.55 27.13
N GLN A 896 20.99 -19.49 26.74
CA GLN A 896 22.15 -19.48 27.67
C GLN A 896 22.47 -18.10 28.27
N SER A 897 21.96 -17.00 27.69
CA SER A 897 22.43 -15.63 27.94
C SER A 897 21.53 -14.79 28.87
N LYS A 898 20.55 -15.38 29.57
CA LYS A 898 19.62 -14.70 30.51
C LYS A 898 18.95 -13.44 29.92
N VAL A 899 18.54 -13.51 28.64
CA VAL A 899 17.81 -12.44 27.94
C VAL A 899 16.30 -12.54 28.22
N PRO A 900 15.52 -11.48 27.97
CA PRO A 900 14.07 -11.56 28.04
C PRO A 900 13.49 -12.67 27.14
N GLU A 901 12.48 -13.38 27.62
CA GLU A 901 11.82 -14.48 26.87
C GLU A 901 11.19 -13.95 25.56
N SER A 902 10.72 -12.71 25.57
CA SER A 902 10.20 -12.05 24.36
C SER A 902 11.22 -12.00 23.22
N TRP A 903 12.51 -11.90 23.53
CA TRP A 903 13.57 -11.91 22.50
C TRP A 903 13.71 -13.30 21.83
N VAL A 904 13.52 -14.36 22.60
CA VAL A 904 13.50 -15.72 22.05
C VAL A 904 12.30 -15.88 21.12
N SER A 905 11.10 -15.43 21.58
CA SER A 905 9.88 -15.50 20.77
C SER A 905 9.99 -14.72 19.45
N LEU A 906 10.66 -13.55 19.41
CA LEU A 906 10.87 -12.79 18.17
C LEU A 906 11.72 -13.53 17.11
N VAL A 907 12.56 -14.47 17.54
CA VAL A 907 13.38 -15.30 16.65
C VAL A 907 12.66 -16.60 16.27
N GLU A 908 11.83 -17.15 17.17
CA GLU A 908 11.09 -18.41 16.93
C GLU A 908 9.85 -18.19 16.08
N GLU A 909 9.13 -17.07 16.28
CA GLU A 909 7.80 -16.81 15.71
C GLU A 909 7.74 -15.45 15.02
N VAL A 910 6.81 -15.32 14.05
CA VAL A 910 6.45 -14.00 13.50
C VAL A 910 5.66 -13.26 14.56
N LYS A 911 6.23 -12.18 15.10
CA LYS A 911 5.64 -11.45 16.22
C LYS A 911 5.96 -9.95 16.14
N GLU A 912 5.00 -9.14 16.53
CA GLU A 912 5.19 -7.69 16.68
C GLU A 912 6.03 -7.35 17.92
N LEU A 913 6.70 -6.20 17.86
CA LEU A 913 7.46 -5.68 18.99
C LEU A 913 6.48 -5.17 20.06
N SER A 914 6.71 -5.56 21.30
CA SER A 914 6.05 -4.94 22.46
C SER A 914 6.45 -3.47 22.58
N GLU A 915 5.70 -2.66 23.32
CA GLU A 915 6.01 -1.25 23.58
C GLU A 915 7.42 -1.06 24.15
N SER A 916 7.82 -1.92 25.07
CA SER A 916 9.16 -1.88 25.67
C SER A 916 10.29 -2.20 24.69
N GLU A 917 10.04 -3.07 23.74
CA GLU A 917 10.97 -3.43 22.66
C GLU A 917 11.04 -2.32 21.62
N SER A 918 9.91 -1.78 21.20
CA SER A 918 9.83 -0.62 20.30
C SER A 918 10.59 0.58 20.88
N LYS A 919 10.42 0.87 22.18
CA LYS A 919 11.20 1.90 22.89
C LYS A 919 12.72 1.65 22.83
N ARG A 920 13.15 0.40 22.96
CA ARG A 920 14.57 0.02 22.88
C ARG A 920 15.12 0.16 21.45
N VAL A 921 14.35 -0.27 20.45
CA VAL A 921 14.73 -0.19 19.04
C VAL A 921 14.77 1.27 18.57
N PHE A 922 13.78 2.07 18.92
CA PHE A 922 13.74 3.51 18.60
C PHE A 922 14.76 4.32 19.38
N GLY A 923 15.12 3.86 20.59
CA GLY A 923 16.05 4.53 21.50
C GLY A 923 15.41 5.67 22.30
N ASP A 924 14.08 5.80 22.30
CA ASP A 924 13.27 6.73 23.08
C ASP A 924 11.82 6.18 23.19
N ALA A 925 10.99 6.70 24.11
CA ALA A 925 9.57 6.36 24.12
C ALA A 925 8.87 6.95 22.88
N LEU A 926 8.04 6.16 22.23
CA LEU A 926 7.14 6.68 21.19
C LEU A 926 5.99 7.47 21.84
N PRO A 927 5.32 8.37 21.13
CA PRO A 927 4.12 9.07 21.63
C PRO A 927 3.03 8.08 22.05
N SER A 928 2.31 8.35 23.15
CA SER A 928 1.12 7.57 23.51
C SER A 928 0.05 7.69 22.42
N GLY A 929 -0.55 6.59 22.05
CA GLY A 929 -1.53 6.52 20.95
C GLY A 929 -0.90 6.39 19.55
N LEU A 930 0.44 6.36 19.43
CA LEU A 930 1.11 6.04 18.17
C LEU A 930 1.50 4.56 18.17
N THR A 931 0.83 3.76 17.36
CA THR A 931 1.21 2.38 17.08
C THR A 931 1.94 2.33 15.75
N LEU A 932 3.17 1.84 15.75
CA LEU A 932 3.87 1.54 14.50
C LEU A 932 3.33 0.20 14.00
N VAL A 933 2.43 0.25 13.04
CA VAL A 933 1.90 -0.97 12.41
C VAL A 933 2.93 -1.43 11.37
N HIS A 934 3.55 -2.55 11.64
CA HIS A 934 4.37 -3.25 10.65
C HIS A 934 3.41 -4.08 9.81
N HIS A 935 3.13 -3.65 8.59
CA HIS A 935 2.37 -4.41 7.61
C HIS A 935 3.28 -5.34 6.81
#